data_2c6cc67fbea54cb5aaad7e21fbbfbc5a
#
_entry.id   2c6cc67fbea54cb5aaad7e21fbbfbc5a
#
_cell.length_a   1.000
_cell.length_b   1.000
_cell.length_c   1.000
_cell.angle_alpha   90.00
_cell.angle_beta   90.00
_cell.angle_gamma   90.00
#
_symmetry.space_group_name_H-M   'P 1'
#
loop_
_entity.id
_entity.type
_entity.pdbx_description
1 polymer ?
#
loop_
_entity_poly.entity_id
_entity_poly.type
_entity_poly.pdbx_seq_one_letter_code
_entity_poly.pdbx_strand_id
1 'polypeptide(L)'
;MSETTPTAVTGHHLPALNGLRALAVLGVMAYHLQLGWASGGYLGVDLFFVLSGFLITTLILEEWVGTGRLNLANFWARRAKRLLPALFVVLLALAVYLVVNARVGAAGGNGLIDLPALRGDALATLLYVGNWHAIYAHQSYFAQFSTPSPLQHTWSLAIEEQFYLVWPPVLLFLLRGARRSWRQVGLFVAVAATLLSAGLMALLFHPGADPTRIYYGTDTRLFDLMAGVSLAFLAAARPQPGPRARRTLHLAAPVAAAGLAVFWVIGGTGQGLPKDWMFEGGFLTCAVLGAIVVADARLLDRGWFARVLSIRPLHFLGTISYGIYLWHWPIFVYLTGARTGLSRGPLDVVRVALTLAVSTASYVLVEQPIRRAHLRGRLRYWLAPVAGVATAAALVVATIPAVADPSAVATTSPATVPSGAVVPGSGGYGGQVPIALPAGTVLSPSHPLRVVVLGDSVLHDAYFGINAALSATGEVVVDPNTVPGFGLTTATNWPQSIPRIIGTERPQIIIASWSWDQDGPTTPNALHQPAAYAALLRRAVQTMLAPGNGVAGVIFTEFPPSGTIQAANPADQQVYNAARAKGNSAWNAIAAQMPSDFPGRVMYFPLAASVLLHGRFSSWLAPVGQPNAPRDQWIRVRKLDNVHLCPEGSARYADAVLTDFTAIFGLAPAKSSWPTGSWTSDPDFNDPPGGCPDDHPPGGS
;
A
#
# COMPACT_ATOMS: atom_id res chain seq x y z
N MET A 1 -13.05 -63.69 19.56
CA MET A 1 -12.73 -62.74 18.44
C MET A 1 -13.69 -61.59 18.59
N SER A 2 -13.24 -60.53 19.26
CA SER A 2 -14.04 -59.32 19.47
C SER A 2 -13.66 -58.34 18.32
N GLU A 3 -14.65 -58.09 17.46
CA GLU A 3 -14.57 -57.07 16.43
C GLU A 3 -14.42 -55.68 17.09
N THR A 4 -13.25 -55.13 17.01
CA THR A 4 -13.03 -53.71 17.32
C THR A 4 -13.54 -52.86 16.14
N THR A 5 -14.71 -52.27 16.30
CA THR A 5 -15.29 -51.28 15.44
C THR A 5 -14.28 -50.14 15.24
N PRO A 6 -13.97 -49.73 14.01
CA PRO A 6 -13.08 -48.57 13.79
C PRO A 6 -13.77 -47.32 14.33
N THR A 7 -13.24 -46.74 15.39
CA THR A 7 -13.65 -45.43 15.89
C THR A 7 -13.53 -44.40 14.76
N ALA A 8 -14.64 -43.81 14.39
CA ALA A 8 -14.72 -42.69 13.46
C ALA A 8 -13.69 -41.62 13.88
N VAL A 9 -12.79 -41.27 12.98
CA VAL A 9 -11.80 -40.17 13.15
C VAL A 9 -12.60 -38.90 13.26
N THR A 10 -12.99 -38.53 14.47
CA THR A 10 -13.50 -37.19 14.77
C THR A 10 -12.34 -36.25 14.61
N GLY A 11 -12.43 -35.35 13.63
CA GLY A 11 -11.43 -34.31 13.38
C GLY A 11 -11.12 -33.59 14.69
N HIS A 12 -9.98 -33.90 15.30
CA HIS A 12 -9.53 -33.25 16.53
C HIS A 12 -9.32 -31.77 16.28
N HIS A 13 -10.24 -30.95 16.76
CA HIS A 13 -10.09 -29.52 16.86
C HIS A 13 -8.93 -29.27 17.82
N LEU A 14 -7.76 -28.82 17.30
CA LEU A 14 -6.58 -28.55 18.12
C LEU A 14 -6.58 -27.06 18.52
N PRO A 15 -6.97 -26.72 19.78
CA PRO A 15 -7.05 -25.32 20.21
C PRO A 15 -5.74 -24.56 20.09
N ALA A 16 -4.60 -25.24 20.26
CA ALA A 16 -3.27 -24.65 20.16
C ALA A 16 -2.96 -24.09 18.74
N LEU A 17 -3.43 -24.77 17.68
CA LEU A 17 -3.26 -24.26 16.31
C LEU A 17 -4.10 -22.99 16.07
N ASN A 18 -5.28 -22.88 16.71
CA ASN A 18 -6.02 -21.62 16.69
C ASN A 18 -5.27 -20.51 17.45
N GLY A 19 -4.62 -20.84 18.57
CA GLY A 19 -3.77 -19.88 19.28
C GLY A 19 -2.62 -19.35 18.41
N LEU A 20 -1.98 -20.21 17.61
CA LEU A 20 -0.95 -19.78 16.67
C LEU A 20 -1.52 -18.85 15.59
N ARG A 21 -2.71 -19.17 15.06
CA ARG A 21 -3.40 -18.29 14.11
C ARG A 21 -3.75 -16.93 14.73
N ALA A 22 -4.12 -16.91 16.01
CA ALA A 22 -4.35 -15.67 16.74
C ALA A 22 -3.09 -14.82 16.83
N LEU A 23 -1.96 -15.41 17.23
CA LEU A 23 -0.69 -14.69 17.28
C LEU A 23 -0.28 -14.18 15.91
N ALA A 24 -0.41 -15.00 14.86
CA ALA A 24 -0.09 -14.60 13.49
C ALA A 24 -0.88 -13.37 13.04
N VAL A 25 -2.22 -13.35 13.23
CA VAL A 25 -3.03 -12.20 12.81
C VAL A 25 -2.79 -10.97 13.68
N LEU A 26 -2.51 -11.13 14.98
CA LEU A 26 -2.15 -10.01 15.87
C LEU A 26 -0.82 -9.38 15.46
N GLY A 27 0.17 -10.19 15.04
CA GLY A 27 1.42 -9.69 14.48
C GLY A 27 1.20 -8.84 13.22
N VAL A 28 0.39 -9.33 12.28
CA VAL A 28 0.01 -8.58 11.07
C VAL A 28 -0.70 -7.27 11.42
N MET A 29 -1.65 -7.30 12.36
CA MET A 29 -2.33 -6.07 12.79
C MET A 29 -1.36 -5.07 13.44
N ALA A 30 -0.46 -5.54 14.30
CA ALA A 30 0.54 -4.71 14.96
C ALA A 30 1.50 -4.03 13.95
N TYR A 31 1.87 -4.77 12.90
CA TYR A 31 2.64 -4.24 11.77
C TYR A 31 1.88 -3.13 11.04
N HIS A 32 0.62 -3.36 10.67
CA HIS A 32 -0.22 -2.39 9.96
C HIS A 32 -0.63 -1.19 10.83
N LEU A 33 -0.60 -1.32 12.16
CA LEU A 33 -0.68 -0.19 13.10
C LEU A 33 0.65 0.54 13.25
N GLN A 34 1.70 0.10 12.54
CA GLN A 34 3.04 0.70 12.61
C GLN A 34 3.56 0.80 14.05
N LEU A 35 3.35 -0.23 14.87
CA LEU A 35 3.90 -0.28 16.21
C LEU A 35 5.41 -0.55 16.12
N GLY A 36 6.25 0.34 16.68
CA GLY A 36 7.71 0.31 16.51
C GLY A 36 8.39 -1.01 16.91
N TRP A 37 7.78 -1.79 17.83
CA TRP A 37 8.27 -3.12 18.23
C TRP A 37 7.82 -4.24 17.27
N ALA A 38 6.95 -3.98 16.31
CA ALA A 38 6.37 -4.97 15.40
C ALA A 38 6.75 -4.73 13.94
N SER A 39 7.92 -4.15 13.67
CA SER A 39 8.39 -3.87 12.30
C SER A 39 8.48 -5.12 11.41
N GLY A 40 8.67 -6.30 11.99
CA GLY A 40 8.63 -7.60 11.32
C GLY A 40 7.31 -8.36 11.50
N GLY A 41 6.23 -7.72 11.99
CA GLY A 41 4.94 -8.38 12.23
C GLY A 41 4.26 -8.94 10.98
N TYR A 42 4.66 -8.49 9.77
CA TYR A 42 4.27 -9.07 8.48
C TYR A 42 4.59 -10.58 8.38
N LEU A 43 5.58 -11.08 9.13
CA LEU A 43 5.92 -12.51 9.24
C LEU A 43 4.79 -13.37 9.85
N GLY A 44 3.74 -12.76 10.37
CA GLY A 44 2.51 -13.49 10.69
C GLY A 44 1.90 -14.18 9.47
N VAL A 45 2.10 -13.65 8.26
CA VAL A 45 1.66 -14.28 7.00
C VAL A 45 2.45 -15.57 6.74
N ASP A 46 3.77 -15.57 6.99
CA ASP A 46 4.62 -16.76 6.85
C ASP A 46 4.15 -17.89 7.76
N LEU A 47 3.80 -17.56 9.00
CA LEU A 47 3.23 -18.55 9.92
C LEU A 47 1.86 -19.08 9.44
N PHE A 48 1.02 -18.24 8.82
CA PHE A 48 -0.22 -18.70 8.18
C PHE A 48 0.07 -19.65 7.02
N PHE A 49 1.04 -19.38 6.18
CA PHE A 49 1.42 -20.26 5.07
C PHE A 49 1.91 -21.62 5.57
N VAL A 50 2.79 -21.67 6.58
CA VAL A 50 3.23 -22.92 7.20
C VAL A 50 2.06 -23.71 7.77
N LEU A 51 1.15 -23.04 8.51
CA LEU A 51 -0.08 -23.65 9.04
C LEU A 51 -0.98 -24.20 7.94
N SER A 52 -1.14 -23.45 6.84
CA SER A 52 -1.97 -23.85 5.70
C SER A 52 -1.40 -25.06 4.97
N GLY A 53 -0.10 -25.07 4.67
CA GLY A 53 0.58 -26.22 4.07
C GLY A 53 0.44 -27.48 4.93
N PHE A 54 0.67 -27.33 6.24
CA PHE A 54 0.52 -28.44 7.21
C PHE A 54 -0.91 -28.97 7.29
N LEU A 55 -1.88 -28.09 7.53
CA LEU A 55 -3.27 -28.50 7.75
C LEU A 55 -3.90 -29.14 6.50
N ILE A 56 -3.70 -28.55 5.33
CA ILE A 56 -4.26 -29.07 4.07
C ILE A 56 -3.69 -30.46 3.78
N THR A 57 -2.37 -30.59 3.87
CA THR A 57 -1.71 -31.87 3.58
C THR A 57 -2.12 -32.93 4.61
N THR A 58 -2.17 -32.59 5.89
CA THR A 58 -2.62 -33.52 6.93
C THR A 58 -4.04 -34.03 6.68
N LEU A 59 -4.99 -33.14 6.35
CA LEU A 59 -6.38 -33.52 6.06
C LEU A 59 -6.48 -34.45 4.85
N ILE A 60 -5.69 -34.22 3.80
CA ILE A 60 -5.67 -35.08 2.61
C ILE A 60 -5.04 -36.44 2.94
N LEU A 61 -3.96 -36.45 3.69
CA LEU A 61 -3.30 -37.70 4.11
C LEU A 61 -4.19 -38.53 5.03
N GLU A 62 -4.92 -37.92 5.97
CA GLU A 62 -5.89 -38.61 6.84
C GLU A 62 -7.04 -39.21 6.02
N GLU A 63 -7.61 -38.47 5.05
CA GLU A 63 -8.65 -39.01 4.15
C GLU A 63 -8.11 -40.18 3.31
N TRP A 64 -6.90 -40.04 2.76
CA TRP A 64 -6.26 -41.08 1.96
C TRP A 64 -5.98 -42.38 2.80
N VAL A 65 -5.39 -42.23 3.95
CA VAL A 65 -5.06 -43.38 4.83
C VAL A 65 -6.34 -44.06 5.35
N GLY A 66 -7.38 -43.29 5.66
CA GLY A 66 -8.63 -43.81 6.18
C GLY A 66 -9.54 -44.46 5.13
N THR A 67 -9.53 -44.00 3.89
CA THR A 67 -10.49 -44.41 2.86
C THR A 67 -9.87 -44.99 1.58
N GLY A 68 -8.58 -44.86 1.40
CA GLY A 68 -7.89 -45.21 0.15
C GLY A 68 -8.29 -44.34 -1.05
N ARG A 69 -9.07 -43.32 -0.83
CA ARG A 69 -9.59 -42.43 -1.88
C ARG A 69 -9.53 -40.98 -1.44
N LEU A 70 -9.51 -40.07 -2.40
CA LEU A 70 -9.60 -38.63 -2.15
C LEU A 70 -10.71 -38.03 -3.02
N ASN A 71 -11.65 -37.34 -2.38
CA ASN A 71 -12.73 -36.64 -3.07
C ASN A 71 -12.40 -35.15 -3.18
N LEU A 72 -11.72 -34.79 -4.28
CA LEU A 72 -11.30 -33.39 -4.56
C LEU A 72 -12.48 -32.42 -4.60
N ALA A 73 -13.59 -32.81 -5.23
CA ALA A 73 -14.78 -31.96 -5.33
C ALA A 73 -15.35 -31.61 -3.94
N ASN A 74 -15.42 -32.62 -3.06
CA ASN A 74 -15.85 -32.41 -1.70
C ASN A 74 -14.84 -31.59 -0.86
N PHE A 75 -13.55 -31.81 -1.11
CA PHE A 75 -12.48 -31.01 -0.49
C PHE A 75 -12.65 -29.52 -0.85
N TRP A 76 -12.73 -29.17 -2.14
CA TRP A 76 -12.91 -27.78 -2.57
C TRP A 76 -14.25 -27.17 -2.12
N ALA A 77 -15.34 -27.93 -2.14
CA ALA A 77 -16.62 -27.47 -1.62
C ALA A 77 -16.58 -27.11 -0.12
N ARG A 78 -15.85 -27.88 0.70
CA ARG A 78 -15.64 -27.54 2.13
C ARG A 78 -14.83 -26.25 2.30
N ARG A 79 -13.81 -26.03 1.45
CA ARG A 79 -12.98 -24.81 1.46
C ARG A 79 -13.79 -23.60 1.02
N ALA A 80 -14.50 -23.69 -0.09
CA ALA A 80 -15.37 -22.64 -0.60
C ALA A 80 -16.38 -22.18 0.46
N LYS A 81 -17.06 -23.11 1.14
CA LYS A 81 -17.97 -22.80 2.25
C LYS A 81 -17.31 -22.09 3.44
N ARG A 82 -16.01 -22.29 3.62
CA ARG A 82 -15.27 -21.69 4.74
C ARG A 82 -14.78 -20.28 4.41
N LEU A 83 -14.36 -20.01 3.17
CA LEU A 83 -13.58 -18.82 2.82
C LEU A 83 -14.40 -17.80 2.01
N LEU A 84 -15.16 -18.24 0.99
CA LEU A 84 -15.90 -17.35 0.12
C LEU A 84 -16.97 -16.48 0.81
N PRO A 85 -17.73 -16.96 1.83
CA PRO A 85 -18.75 -16.11 2.43
C PRO A 85 -18.20 -14.82 3.05
N ALA A 86 -17.11 -14.92 3.81
CA ALA A 86 -16.49 -13.74 4.42
C ALA A 86 -15.89 -12.82 3.36
N LEU A 87 -15.22 -13.38 2.34
CA LEU A 87 -14.68 -12.58 1.22
C LEU A 87 -15.77 -11.79 0.49
N PHE A 88 -16.90 -12.44 0.16
CA PHE A 88 -18.01 -11.76 -0.52
C PHE A 88 -18.62 -10.64 0.34
N VAL A 89 -18.72 -10.85 1.66
CA VAL A 89 -19.24 -9.80 2.56
C VAL A 89 -18.30 -8.58 2.58
N VAL A 90 -16.99 -8.79 2.64
CA VAL A 90 -16.02 -7.67 2.59
C VAL A 90 -16.10 -6.93 1.27
N LEU A 91 -16.12 -7.64 0.13
CA LEU A 91 -16.21 -7.03 -1.19
C LEU A 91 -17.54 -6.30 -1.40
N LEU A 92 -18.66 -6.85 -0.93
CA LEU A 92 -19.97 -6.18 -0.98
C LEU A 92 -20.02 -4.96 -0.06
N ALA A 93 -19.45 -5.04 1.14
CA ALA A 93 -19.35 -3.90 2.04
C ALA A 93 -18.51 -2.77 1.42
N LEU A 94 -17.42 -3.12 0.74
CA LEU A 94 -16.63 -2.15 -0.02
C LEU A 94 -17.46 -1.51 -1.15
N ALA A 95 -18.19 -2.30 -1.93
CA ALA A 95 -19.07 -1.79 -2.98
C ALA A 95 -20.15 -0.83 -2.43
N VAL A 96 -20.78 -1.19 -1.32
CA VAL A 96 -21.76 -0.33 -0.63
C VAL A 96 -21.11 0.96 -0.14
N TYR A 97 -19.93 0.85 0.48
CA TYR A 97 -19.17 2.01 0.94
C TYR A 97 -18.88 2.98 -0.20
N LEU A 98 -18.43 2.50 -1.36
CA LEU A 98 -18.16 3.32 -2.54
C LEU A 98 -19.42 4.02 -3.06
N VAL A 99 -20.54 3.30 -3.16
CA VAL A 99 -21.81 3.88 -3.62
C VAL A 99 -22.33 4.94 -2.65
N VAL A 100 -22.25 4.70 -1.34
CA VAL A 100 -22.67 5.67 -0.31
C VAL A 100 -21.81 6.91 -0.36
N ASN A 101 -20.49 6.75 -0.40
CA ASN A 101 -19.59 7.91 -0.49
C ASN A 101 -19.74 8.70 -1.79
N ALA A 102 -19.97 8.02 -2.92
CA ALA A 102 -20.24 8.71 -4.19
C ALA A 102 -21.52 9.60 -4.11
N ARG A 103 -22.52 9.18 -3.33
CA ARG A 103 -23.77 9.93 -3.16
C ARG A 103 -23.68 11.03 -2.10
N VAL A 104 -22.93 10.80 -1.02
CA VAL A 104 -22.80 11.75 0.10
C VAL A 104 -21.68 12.75 -0.18
N GLY A 105 -20.66 12.35 -0.93
CA GLY A 105 -19.43 13.09 -1.18
C GLY A 105 -19.47 14.03 -2.39
N ALA A 106 -20.65 14.34 -2.95
CA ALA A 106 -20.77 15.36 -4.02
C ALA A 106 -20.29 16.76 -3.59
N ALA A 107 -19.89 16.93 -2.32
CA ALA A 107 -19.42 18.21 -1.77
C ALA A 107 -17.96 18.22 -1.26
N GLY A 108 -17.19 17.15 -1.39
CA GLY A 108 -15.77 17.19 -0.99
C GLY A 108 -15.24 15.87 -0.46
N GLY A 109 -14.47 15.13 -1.24
CA GLY A 109 -13.56 14.16 -0.65
C GLY A 109 -13.39 12.78 -1.26
N ASN A 110 -13.76 12.51 -2.50
CA ASN A 110 -13.49 11.21 -3.15
C ASN A 110 -12.32 11.22 -4.16
N GLY A 111 -11.51 12.28 -4.22
CA GLY A 111 -10.38 12.39 -5.14
C GLY A 111 -9.24 11.38 -4.91
N LEU A 112 -9.26 10.64 -3.80
CA LEU A 112 -8.15 9.75 -3.41
C LEU A 112 -8.35 8.28 -3.80
N ILE A 113 -9.52 7.86 -4.33
CA ILE A 113 -9.75 6.46 -4.68
C ILE A 113 -9.68 6.29 -6.19
N ASP A 114 -8.63 5.63 -6.68
CA ASP A 114 -8.56 5.17 -8.07
C ASP A 114 -9.58 4.04 -8.30
N LEU A 115 -10.80 4.40 -8.67
CA LEU A 115 -11.90 3.44 -8.88
C LEU A 115 -11.57 2.37 -9.94
N PRO A 116 -10.95 2.69 -11.10
CA PRO A 116 -10.43 1.70 -12.03
C PRO A 116 -9.40 0.74 -11.44
N ALA A 117 -8.40 1.23 -10.72
CA ALA A 117 -7.41 0.38 -10.06
C ALA A 117 -8.08 -0.49 -8.99
N LEU A 118 -8.95 0.08 -8.16
CA LEU A 118 -9.70 -0.66 -7.15
C LEU A 118 -10.61 -1.74 -7.77
N ARG A 119 -11.19 -1.48 -8.94
CA ARG A 119 -11.94 -2.51 -9.72
C ARG A 119 -11.03 -3.65 -10.11
N GLY A 120 -9.83 -3.35 -10.63
CA GLY A 120 -8.81 -4.35 -10.96
C GLY A 120 -8.44 -5.20 -9.75
N ASP A 121 -8.15 -4.56 -8.62
CA ASP A 121 -7.82 -5.23 -7.37
C ASP A 121 -8.96 -6.11 -6.86
N ALA A 122 -10.20 -5.62 -6.92
CA ALA A 122 -11.38 -6.36 -6.45
C ALA A 122 -11.66 -7.59 -7.31
N LEU A 123 -11.54 -7.48 -8.64
CA LEU A 123 -11.67 -8.61 -9.55
C LEU A 123 -10.51 -9.60 -9.37
N ALA A 124 -9.27 -9.12 -9.23
CA ALA A 124 -8.12 -9.96 -8.98
C ALA A 124 -8.20 -10.68 -7.62
N THR A 125 -8.75 -10.01 -6.60
CA THR A 125 -9.04 -10.62 -5.29
C THR A 125 -10.10 -11.71 -5.40
N LEU A 126 -11.18 -11.46 -6.14
CA LEU A 126 -12.27 -12.42 -6.35
C LEU A 126 -11.79 -13.67 -7.10
N LEU A 127 -10.87 -13.50 -8.03
CA LEU A 127 -10.28 -14.59 -8.83
C LEU A 127 -9.04 -15.22 -8.18
N TYR A 128 -8.64 -14.77 -6.98
CA TYR A 128 -7.44 -15.23 -6.28
C TYR A 128 -6.14 -15.11 -7.11
N VAL A 129 -6.02 -14.03 -7.88
CA VAL A 129 -4.81 -13.65 -8.63
C VAL A 129 -4.25 -12.29 -8.19
N GLY A 130 -4.69 -11.78 -7.03
CA GLY A 130 -4.32 -10.47 -6.50
C GLY A 130 -2.81 -10.26 -6.35
N ASN A 131 -2.05 -11.30 -6.03
CA ASN A 131 -0.59 -11.23 -5.95
C ASN A 131 0.07 -10.99 -7.32
N TRP A 132 -0.36 -11.68 -8.36
CA TRP A 132 0.13 -11.46 -9.73
C TRP A 132 -0.36 -10.12 -10.29
N HIS A 133 -1.61 -9.75 -10.01
CA HIS A 133 -2.13 -8.43 -10.37
C HIS A 133 -1.26 -7.32 -9.77
N ALA A 134 -0.94 -7.39 -8.48
CA ALA A 134 -0.09 -6.41 -7.81
C ALA A 134 1.33 -6.36 -8.42
N ILE A 135 1.92 -7.51 -8.80
CA ILE A 135 3.21 -7.55 -9.51
C ILE A 135 3.14 -6.84 -10.85
N TYR A 136 2.15 -7.16 -11.69
CA TYR A 136 2.01 -6.57 -13.03
C TYR A 136 1.54 -5.10 -13.00
N ALA A 137 0.79 -4.72 -11.97
CA ALA A 137 0.39 -3.34 -11.73
C ALA A 137 1.46 -2.54 -10.96
N HIS A 138 2.61 -3.16 -10.65
CA HIS A 138 3.72 -2.56 -9.89
C HIS A 138 3.28 -1.93 -8.56
N GLN A 139 2.30 -2.56 -7.90
CA GLN A 139 1.81 -2.13 -6.58
C GLN A 139 2.69 -2.72 -5.48
N SER A 140 3.68 -1.97 -5.01
CA SER A 140 4.55 -2.46 -3.94
C SER A 140 3.78 -2.58 -2.62
N TYR A 141 3.95 -3.72 -1.92
CA TYR A 141 3.39 -3.92 -0.56
C TYR A 141 4.00 -2.96 0.46
N PHE A 142 5.24 -2.57 0.21
CA PHE A 142 6.05 -1.75 1.08
C PHE A 142 6.11 -0.29 0.61
N ALA A 143 5.27 0.10 -0.34
CA ALA A 143 5.20 1.50 -0.78
C ALA A 143 4.72 2.37 0.38
N GLN A 144 5.65 3.18 0.91
CA GLN A 144 5.42 4.02 2.08
C GLN A 144 4.56 5.24 1.78
N PHE A 145 4.41 5.59 0.52
CA PHE A 145 3.92 6.88 0.06
C PHE A 145 2.71 6.77 -0.89
N SER A 146 2.11 5.60 -1.06
CA SER A 146 0.88 5.45 -1.83
C SER A 146 -0.30 5.20 -0.89
N THR A 147 -1.47 5.77 -1.20
CA THR A 147 -2.71 5.34 -0.54
C THR A 147 -2.91 3.86 -0.86
N PRO A 148 -2.70 2.95 0.09
CA PRO A 148 -2.72 1.53 -0.23
C PRO A 148 -4.12 1.10 -0.64
N SER A 149 -4.20 0.20 -1.61
CA SER A 149 -5.48 -0.43 -1.94
C SER A 149 -6.09 -1.09 -0.70
N PRO A 150 -7.39 -0.88 -0.41
CA PRO A 150 -8.05 -1.53 0.72
C PRO A 150 -8.07 -3.06 0.59
N LEU A 151 -7.70 -3.60 -0.57
CA LEU A 151 -7.62 -5.03 -0.85
C LEU A 151 -6.17 -5.52 -0.99
N GLN A 152 -5.17 -4.67 -0.82
CA GLN A 152 -3.76 -5.02 -1.00
C GLN A 152 -3.36 -6.27 -0.23
N HIS A 153 -3.78 -6.40 1.04
CA HIS A 153 -3.45 -7.54 1.90
C HIS A 153 -3.95 -8.90 1.36
N THR A 154 -4.87 -8.91 0.38
CA THR A 154 -5.43 -10.16 -0.18
C THR A 154 -4.46 -10.93 -1.08
N TRP A 155 -3.27 -10.36 -1.37
CA TRP A 155 -2.22 -11.05 -2.12
C TRP A 155 -1.83 -12.40 -1.52
N SER A 156 -1.76 -12.48 -0.19
CA SER A 156 -1.39 -13.71 0.50
C SER A 156 -2.49 -14.78 0.40
N LEU A 157 -3.75 -14.36 0.44
CA LEU A 157 -4.90 -15.27 0.22
C LEU A 157 -4.87 -15.84 -1.20
N ALA A 158 -4.43 -15.05 -2.19
CA ALA A 158 -4.28 -15.54 -3.56
C ALA A 158 -3.27 -16.69 -3.61
N ILE A 159 -2.11 -16.58 -2.97
CA ILE A 159 -1.10 -17.65 -2.90
C ILE A 159 -1.67 -18.90 -2.20
N GLU A 160 -2.37 -18.75 -1.07
CA GLU A 160 -2.99 -19.86 -0.36
C GLU A 160 -4.02 -20.59 -1.23
N GLU A 161 -4.91 -19.88 -1.91
CA GLU A 161 -5.96 -20.48 -2.73
C GLU A 161 -5.41 -21.13 -4.01
N GLN A 162 -4.37 -20.54 -4.62
CA GLN A 162 -3.62 -21.18 -5.72
C GLN A 162 -3.00 -22.50 -5.23
N PHE A 163 -2.43 -22.53 -4.05
CA PHE A 163 -1.93 -23.76 -3.44
C PHE A 163 -3.06 -24.76 -3.16
N TYR A 164 -4.21 -24.34 -2.65
CA TYR A 164 -5.37 -25.22 -2.41
C TYR A 164 -5.98 -25.79 -3.69
N LEU A 165 -5.79 -25.09 -4.81
CA LEU A 165 -6.22 -25.57 -6.12
C LEU A 165 -5.25 -26.62 -6.69
N VAL A 166 -3.95 -26.34 -6.62
CA VAL A 166 -2.90 -27.13 -7.32
C VAL A 166 -2.38 -28.30 -6.46
N TRP A 167 -2.18 -28.09 -5.16
CA TRP A 167 -1.55 -29.10 -4.29
C TRP A 167 -2.35 -30.40 -4.15
N PRO A 168 -3.69 -30.42 -3.93
CA PRO A 168 -4.44 -31.65 -3.75
C PRO A 168 -4.38 -32.61 -4.96
N PRO A 169 -4.52 -32.16 -6.23
CA PRO A 169 -4.28 -33.06 -7.39
C PRO A 169 -2.84 -33.55 -7.48
N VAL A 170 -1.84 -32.69 -7.24
CA VAL A 170 -0.44 -33.09 -7.22
C VAL A 170 -0.18 -34.15 -6.17
N LEU A 171 -0.70 -33.94 -4.95
CA LEU A 171 -0.57 -34.91 -3.86
C LEU A 171 -1.27 -36.23 -4.19
N LEU A 172 -2.47 -36.18 -4.79
CA LEU A 172 -3.18 -37.40 -5.24
C LEU A 172 -2.36 -38.18 -6.28
N PHE A 173 -1.72 -37.50 -7.21
CA PHE A 173 -0.83 -38.11 -8.19
C PHE A 173 0.38 -38.77 -7.51
N LEU A 174 1.03 -38.12 -6.56
CA LEU A 174 2.13 -38.65 -5.77
C LEU A 174 1.73 -39.89 -4.96
N LEU A 175 0.58 -39.82 -4.28
CA LEU A 175 0.06 -40.94 -3.47
C LEU A 175 -0.25 -42.18 -4.30
N ARG A 176 -0.77 -42.01 -5.53
CA ARG A 176 -1.06 -43.11 -6.46
C ARG A 176 0.21 -43.67 -7.11
N GLY A 177 1.15 -42.78 -7.49
CA GLY A 177 2.37 -43.17 -8.20
C GLY A 177 3.40 -43.85 -7.29
N ALA A 178 3.63 -43.30 -6.10
CA ALA A 178 4.69 -43.77 -5.20
C ALA A 178 4.24 -44.98 -4.32
N ARG A 179 2.99 -45.43 -4.37
CA ARG A 179 2.45 -46.59 -3.65
C ARG A 179 2.99 -46.72 -2.22
N ARG A 180 3.94 -47.66 -1.96
CA ARG A 180 4.48 -47.91 -0.61
C ARG A 180 5.45 -46.84 -0.11
N SER A 181 6.11 -46.10 -1.00
CA SER A 181 7.11 -45.08 -0.69
C SER A 181 6.57 -43.65 -0.66
N TRP A 182 5.24 -43.46 -0.73
CA TRP A 182 4.62 -42.15 -0.85
C TRP A 182 5.02 -41.15 0.24
N ARG A 183 5.30 -41.63 1.47
CA ARG A 183 5.77 -40.76 2.56
C ARG A 183 7.14 -40.18 2.29
N GLN A 184 8.07 -41.03 1.81
CA GLN A 184 9.46 -40.61 1.52
C GLN A 184 9.50 -39.73 0.28
N VAL A 185 8.80 -40.11 -0.80
CA VAL A 185 8.70 -39.32 -2.02
C VAL A 185 8.03 -37.98 -1.75
N GLY A 186 6.92 -37.96 -1.02
CA GLY A 186 6.24 -36.75 -0.65
C GLY A 186 7.10 -35.80 0.19
N LEU A 187 7.83 -36.35 1.18
CA LEU A 187 8.77 -35.55 1.99
C LEU A 187 9.92 -35.00 1.13
N PHE A 188 10.50 -35.83 0.25
CA PHE A 188 11.55 -35.38 -0.66
C PHE A 188 11.07 -34.25 -1.58
N VAL A 189 9.92 -34.42 -2.21
CA VAL A 189 9.31 -33.37 -3.07
C VAL A 189 9.05 -32.10 -2.28
N ALA A 190 8.51 -32.19 -1.05
CA ALA A 190 8.22 -31.03 -0.23
C ALA A 190 9.49 -30.29 0.18
N VAL A 191 10.52 -31.01 0.65
CA VAL A 191 11.81 -30.40 1.01
C VAL A 191 12.50 -29.80 -0.20
N ALA A 192 12.53 -30.51 -1.34
CA ALA A 192 13.13 -30.01 -2.56
C ALA A 192 12.40 -28.72 -3.05
N ALA A 193 11.07 -28.70 -3.04
CA ALA A 193 10.31 -27.52 -3.39
C ALA A 193 10.54 -26.35 -2.41
N THR A 194 10.68 -26.63 -1.10
CA THR A 194 11.07 -25.63 -0.11
C THR A 194 12.42 -24.99 -0.47
N LEU A 195 13.43 -25.81 -0.71
CA LEU A 195 14.78 -25.31 -1.00
C LEU A 195 14.85 -24.58 -2.35
N LEU A 196 14.17 -25.10 -3.37
CA LEU A 196 14.13 -24.47 -4.69
C LEU A 196 13.41 -23.11 -4.65
N SER A 197 12.28 -23.01 -3.97
CA SER A 197 11.54 -21.75 -3.82
C SER A 197 12.32 -20.71 -3.02
N ALA A 198 12.90 -21.10 -1.89
CA ALA A 198 13.76 -20.21 -1.10
C ALA A 198 15.05 -19.81 -1.84
N GLY A 199 15.65 -20.74 -2.55
CA GLY A 199 16.80 -20.47 -3.42
C GLY A 199 16.44 -19.49 -4.55
N LEU A 200 15.27 -19.66 -5.16
CA LEU A 200 14.77 -18.73 -6.18
C LEU A 200 14.57 -17.32 -5.62
N MET A 201 14.01 -17.19 -4.39
CA MET A 201 13.89 -15.90 -3.73
C MET A 201 15.27 -15.24 -3.57
N ALA A 202 16.26 -15.96 -3.03
CA ALA A 202 17.60 -15.43 -2.81
C ALA A 202 18.32 -15.08 -4.13
N LEU A 203 18.13 -15.88 -5.19
CA LEU A 203 18.75 -15.64 -6.50
C LEU A 203 18.14 -14.42 -7.23
N LEU A 204 16.87 -14.16 -7.04
CA LEU A 204 16.17 -13.02 -7.67
C LEU A 204 16.29 -11.75 -6.83
N PHE A 205 16.75 -11.85 -5.60
CA PHE A 205 16.92 -10.68 -4.75
C PHE A 205 18.14 -9.85 -5.19
N HIS A 206 17.93 -8.56 -5.31
CA HIS A 206 18.98 -7.58 -5.57
C HIS A 206 18.84 -6.45 -4.55
N PRO A 207 19.86 -6.20 -3.71
CA PRO A 207 19.83 -5.10 -2.75
C PRO A 207 19.51 -3.76 -3.43
N GLY A 208 18.59 -3.00 -2.85
CA GLY A 208 18.18 -1.71 -3.40
C GLY A 208 17.14 -1.76 -4.54
N ALA A 209 16.80 -2.95 -5.06
CA ALA A 209 15.70 -3.10 -6.01
C ALA A 209 14.35 -3.28 -5.29
N ASP A 210 13.24 -2.94 -5.98
CA ASP A 210 11.89 -3.16 -5.46
C ASP A 210 11.64 -4.67 -5.23
N PRO A 211 11.40 -5.11 -3.97
CA PRO A 211 11.21 -6.52 -3.65
C PRO A 211 9.80 -7.04 -4.02
N THR A 212 8.94 -6.25 -4.62
CA THR A 212 7.52 -6.58 -4.91
C THR A 212 7.39 -7.92 -5.62
N ARG A 213 8.17 -8.17 -6.68
CA ARG A 213 8.12 -9.42 -7.44
C ARG A 213 8.46 -10.64 -6.59
N ILE A 214 9.49 -10.55 -5.76
CA ILE A 214 9.97 -11.67 -4.95
C ILE A 214 9.15 -11.86 -3.67
N TYR A 215 8.51 -10.79 -3.18
CA TYR A 215 7.66 -10.85 -2.00
C TYR A 215 6.24 -11.38 -2.31
N TYR A 216 5.67 -11.01 -3.47
CA TYR A 216 4.34 -11.43 -3.90
C TYR A 216 4.33 -12.71 -4.75
N GLY A 217 5.47 -13.13 -5.29
CA GLY A 217 5.55 -14.28 -6.20
C GLY A 217 5.10 -15.58 -5.53
N THR A 218 4.18 -16.31 -6.12
CA THR A 218 3.78 -17.64 -5.62
C THR A 218 4.97 -18.59 -5.62
N ASP A 219 5.81 -18.52 -6.63
CA ASP A 219 7.02 -19.32 -6.81
C ASP A 219 8.10 -19.05 -5.75
N THR A 220 8.28 -17.78 -5.38
CA THR A 220 9.27 -17.34 -4.38
C THR A 220 8.77 -17.48 -2.94
N ARG A 221 7.44 -17.63 -2.72
CA ARG A 221 6.82 -17.78 -1.40
C ARG A 221 6.31 -19.20 -1.13
N LEU A 222 6.42 -20.09 -2.10
CA LEU A 222 5.96 -21.48 -1.97
C LEU A 222 6.69 -22.24 -0.85
N PHE A 223 7.92 -21.86 -0.50
CA PHE A 223 8.71 -22.51 0.54
C PHE A 223 8.03 -22.53 1.92
N ASP A 224 7.27 -21.48 2.27
CA ASP A 224 6.54 -21.42 3.53
C ASP A 224 5.47 -22.52 3.62
N LEU A 225 4.67 -22.64 2.56
CA LEU A 225 3.65 -23.69 2.44
C LEU A 225 4.29 -25.08 2.43
N MET A 226 5.40 -25.26 1.69
CA MET A 226 6.10 -26.53 1.55
C MET A 226 6.85 -26.93 2.84
N ALA A 227 7.30 -26.00 3.68
CA ALA A 227 7.77 -26.28 5.02
C ALA A 227 6.66 -26.92 5.86
N GLY A 228 5.45 -26.40 5.80
CA GLY A 228 4.26 -26.99 6.42
C GLY A 228 3.91 -28.38 5.86
N VAL A 229 4.00 -28.56 4.53
CA VAL A 229 3.83 -29.85 3.86
C VAL A 229 4.87 -30.86 4.33
N SER A 230 6.14 -30.45 4.43
CA SER A 230 7.23 -31.29 4.93
C SER A 230 6.94 -31.79 6.34
N LEU A 231 6.46 -30.91 7.21
CA LEU A 231 6.02 -31.28 8.57
C LEU A 231 4.86 -32.28 8.53
N ALA A 232 3.88 -32.15 7.65
CA ALA A 232 2.77 -33.08 7.54
C ALA A 232 3.22 -34.49 7.15
N PHE A 233 4.18 -34.63 6.23
CA PHE A 233 4.76 -35.93 5.87
C PHE A 233 5.61 -36.52 7.00
N LEU A 234 6.38 -35.70 7.73
CA LEU A 234 7.12 -36.15 8.92
C LEU A 234 6.17 -36.65 10.02
N ALA A 235 5.10 -35.93 10.27
CA ALA A 235 4.08 -36.34 11.25
C ALA A 235 3.35 -37.61 10.83
N ALA A 236 3.05 -37.78 9.53
CA ALA A 236 2.44 -39.02 9.01
C ALA A 236 3.41 -40.21 9.06
N ALA A 237 4.71 -40.00 8.96
CA ALA A 237 5.71 -41.07 9.10
C ALA A 237 5.91 -41.50 10.56
N ARG A 238 5.74 -40.58 11.51
CA ARG A 238 5.91 -40.83 12.96
C ARG A 238 4.76 -40.21 13.75
N PRO A 239 3.57 -40.83 13.77
CA PRO A 239 2.39 -40.24 14.44
C PRO A 239 2.58 -40.02 15.94
N GLN A 240 3.44 -40.82 16.57
CA GLN A 240 3.82 -40.69 17.98
C GLN A 240 5.34 -40.58 18.06
N PRO A 241 5.88 -39.39 18.31
CA PRO A 241 7.33 -39.19 18.49
C PRO A 241 7.78 -39.93 19.76
N GLY A 242 8.94 -40.61 19.68
CA GLY A 242 9.55 -41.25 20.84
C GLY A 242 9.96 -40.24 21.92
N PRO A 243 10.31 -40.74 23.16
CA PRO A 243 10.58 -39.87 24.31
C PRO A 243 11.64 -38.81 24.07
N ARG A 244 12.73 -39.15 23.35
CA ARG A 244 13.79 -38.20 23.00
C ARG A 244 13.28 -37.08 22.06
N ALA A 245 12.56 -37.47 21.00
CA ALA A 245 12.01 -36.50 20.05
C ALA A 245 10.98 -35.57 20.70
N ARG A 246 10.15 -36.13 21.63
CA ARG A 246 9.23 -35.31 22.44
C ARG A 246 9.96 -34.27 23.29
N ARG A 247 11.01 -34.71 24.01
CA ARG A 247 11.82 -33.80 24.83
C ARG A 247 12.51 -32.70 23.99
N THR A 248 13.11 -33.09 22.86
CA THR A 248 13.74 -32.12 21.95
C THR A 248 12.74 -31.10 21.44
N LEU A 249 11.57 -31.55 20.96
CA LEU A 249 10.52 -30.65 20.46
C LEU A 249 10.00 -29.71 21.54
N HIS A 250 9.80 -30.23 22.76
CA HIS A 250 9.32 -29.46 23.91
C HIS A 250 10.26 -28.33 24.34
N LEU A 251 11.57 -28.52 24.11
CA LEU A 251 12.58 -27.49 24.37
C LEU A 251 12.77 -26.56 23.16
N ALA A 252 12.66 -27.10 21.93
CA ALA A 252 12.87 -26.35 20.72
C ALA A 252 11.73 -25.36 20.40
N ALA A 253 10.47 -25.73 20.70
CA ALA A 253 9.33 -24.90 20.34
C ALA A 253 9.29 -23.53 21.06
N PRO A 254 9.55 -23.42 22.38
CA PRO A 254 9.67 -22.11 23.03
C PRO A 254 10.83 -21.26 22.47
N VAL A 255 11.96 -21.92 22.16
CA VAL A 255 13.12 -21.24 21.56
C VAL A 255 12.76 -20.73 20.14
N ALA A 256 12.08 -21.58 19.35
CA ALA A 256 11.60 -21.18 18.03
C ALA A 256 10.58 -20.03 18.10
N ALA A 257 9.65 -20.09 19.07
CA ALA A 257 8.71 -19.01 19.30
C ALA A 257 9.39 -17.69 19.72
N ALA A 258 10.40 -17.78 20.61
CA ALA A 258 11.21 -16.63 20.97
C ALA A 258 12.00 -16.09 19.76
N GLY A 259 12.56 -16.97 18.93
CA GLY A 259 13.19 -16.61 17.67
C GLY A 259 12.23 -15.83 16.73
N LEU A 260 11.01 -16.34 16.52
CA LEU A 260 9.98 -15.63 15.74
C LEU A 260 9.64 -14.27 16.35
N ALA A 261 9.52 -14.17 17.68
CA ALA A 261 9.29 -12.89 18.35
C ALA A 261 10.45 -11.90 18.14
N VAL A 262 11.69 -12.37 18.16
CA VAL A 262 12.87 -11.57 17.83
C VAL A 262 12.79 -11.09 16.37
N PHE A 263 12.45 -11.95 15.42
CA PHE A 263 12.29 -11.59 14.01
C PHE A 263 11.17 -10.54 13.83
N TRP A 264 10.09 -10.59 14.63
CA TRP A 264 9.06 -9.55 14.61
C TRP A 264 9.58 -8.18 15.03
N VAL A 265 10.59 -8.12 15.87
CA VAL A 265 11.20 -6.86 16.30
C VAL A 265 12.27 -6.38 15.32
N ILE A 266 13.12 -7.29 14.84
CA ILE A 266 14.32 -6.92 14.06
C ILE A 266 14.19 -7.15 12.55
N GLY A 267 13.18 -7.86 12.09
CA GLY A 267 13.01 -8.28 10.68
C GLY A 267 12.68 -7.13 9.73
N GLY A 268 12.11 -6.04 10.25
CA GLY A 268 11.83 -4.83 9.48
C GLY A 268 12.84 -3.72 9.71
N THR A 269 12.89 -2.77 8.78
CA THR A 269 13.52 -1.46 8.95
C THR A 269 12.60 -0.55 9.78
N GLY A 270 13.10 0.59 10.26
CA GLY A 270 12.27 1.62 10.91
C GLY A 270 11.14 2.16 10.00
N GLN A 271 11.24 1.88 8.72
CA GLN A 271 10.27 2.25 7.69
C GLN A 271 9.32 1.10 7.30
N GLY A 272 9.33 -0.02 8.02
CA GLY A 272 8.44 -1.17 7.76
C GLY A 272 8.85 -2.08 6.60
N LEU A 273 9.96 -1.79 5.89
CA LEU A 273 10.51 -2.68 4.86
C LEU A 273 11.18 -3.90 5.49
N PRO A 274 11.11 -5.10 4.88
CA PRO A 274 11.99 -6.19 5.26
C PRO A 274 13.46 -5.80 5.08
N LYS A 275 14.32 -6.24 6.00
CA LYS A 275 15.76 -6.09 5.82
C LYS A 275 16.26 -7.07 4.75
N ASP A 276 17.33 -6.72 4.05
CA ASP A 276 17.89 -7.51 2.92
C ASP A 276 18.15 -8.97 3.29
N TRP A 277 18.73 -9.23 4.45
CA TRP A 277 19.01 -10.58 4.93
C TRP A 277 17.75 -11.47 5.08
N MET A 278 16.57 -10.86 5.14
CA MET A 278 15.31 -11.61 5.15
C MET A 278 15.13 -12.39 3.85
N PHE A 279 15.44 -11.79 2.71
CA PHE A 279 15.35 -12.43 1.39
C PHE A 279 16.46 -13.45 1.14
N GLU A 280 17.58 -13.33 1.81
CA GLU A 280 18.76 -14.20 1.70
C GLU A 280 18.72 -15.41 2.64
N GLY A 281 17.58 -15.69 3.27
CA GLY A 281 17.37 -16.86 4.12
C GLY A 281 16.60 -16.57 5.42
N GLY A 282 16.37 -15.32 5.78
CA GLY A 282 15.59 -14.94 6.95
C GLY A 282 14.18 -15.46 6.89
N PHE A 283 13.47 -15.33 5.76
CA PHE A 283 12.14 -15.88 5.54
C PHE A 283 12.12 -17.41 5.68
N LEU A 284 13.08 -18.13 5.08
CA LEU A 284 13.18 -19.57 5.22
C LEU A 284 13.40 -19.98 6.70
N THR A 285 14.23 -19.22 7.42
CA THR A 285 14.44 -19.44 8.86
C THR A 285 13.11 -19.27 9.63
N CYS A 286 12.32 -18.25 9.32
CA CYS A 286 10.98 -18.06 9.91
C CYS A 286 10.05 -19.24 9.59
N ALA A 287 10.04 -19.73 8.37
CA ALA A 287 9.24 -20.90 7.99
C ALA A 287 9.62 -22.16 8.79
N VAL A 288 10.93 -22.39 8.98
CA VAL A 288 11.44 -23.52 9.80
C VAL A 288 11.07 -23.35 11.27
N LEU A 289 11.25 -22.18 11.85
CA LEU A 289 10.86 -21.87 13.23
C LEU A 289 9.34 -22.05 13.40
N GLY A 290 8.54 -21.55 12.45
CA GLY A 290 7.10 -21.73 12.40
C GLY A 290 6.71 -23.22 12.36
N ALA A 291 7.36 -24.02 11.52
CA ALA A 291 7.13 -25.46 11.44
C ALA A 291 7.43 -26.19 12.77
N ILE A 292 8.50 -25.78 13.50
CA ILE A 292 8.82 -26.34 14.83
C ILE A 292 7.70 -26.01 15.84
N VAL A 293 7.21 -24.80 15.86
CA VAL A 293 6.13 -24.36 16.76
C VAL A 293 4.82 -25.09 16.43
N VAL A 294 4.50 -25.25 15.15
CA VAL A 294 3.34 -26.02 14.67
C VAL A 294 3.46 -27.50 15.03
N ALA A 295 4.67 -28.08 14.95
CA ALA A 295 4.93 -29.45 15.32
C ALA A 295 4.64 -29.72 16.82
N ASP A 296 5.11 -28.84 17.71
CA ASP A 296 4.84 -28.97 19.16
C ASP A 296 3.34 -28.83 19.44
N ALA A 297 2.70 -27.80 18.89
CA ALA A 297 1.27 -27.56 19.06
C ALA A 297 0.40 -28.75 18.59
N ARG A 298 0.85 -29.53 17.61
CA ARG A 298 0.13 -30.69 17.05
C ARG A 298 0.48 -32.00 17.73
N LEU A 299 1.77 -32.23 17.98
CA LEU A 299 2.25 -33.53 18.46
C LEU A 299 2.30 -33.64 20.01
N LEU A 300 2.34 -32.48 20.69
CA LEU A 300 2.40 -32.37 22.15
C LEU A 300 1.23 -31.56 22.70
N ASP A 301 0.02 -31.88 22.28
CA ASP A 301 -1.25 -31.20 22.59
C ASP A 301 -1.51 -31.00 24.12
N ARG A 302 -0.88 -31.78 24.98
CA ARG A 302 -0.92 -31.67 26.44
C ARG A 302 0.28 -30.98 27.06
N GLY A 303 1.24 -30.53 26.26
CA GLY A 303 2.42 -29.75 26.68
C GLY A 303 2.02 -28.39 27.29
N TRP A 304 2.90 -27.82 28.11
CA TRP A 304 2.65 -26.49 28.71
C TRP A 304 2.52 -25.40 27.63
N PHE A 305 3.34 -25.48 26.59
CA PHE A 305 3.33 -24.51 25.49
C PHE A 305 2.01 -24.58 24.70
N ALA A 306 1.56 -25.79 24.34
CA ALA A 306 0.27 -26.00 23.71
C ALA A 306 -0.91 -25.54 24.60
N ARG A 307 -0.78 -25.67 25.93
CA ARG A 307 -1.80 -25.16 26.88
C ARG A 307 -1.85 -23.64 26.88
N VAL A 308 -0.70 -22.94 26.84
CA VAL A 308 -0.65 -21.47 26.73
C VAL A 308 -1.33 -21.02 25.44
N LEU A 309 -1.04 -21.66 24.31
CA LEU A 309 -1.68 -21.38 23.03
C LEU A 309 -3.20 -21.70 23.00
N SER A 310 -3.66 -22.56 23.89
CA SER A 310 -5.06 -23.01 23.94
C SER A 310 -5.96 -22.19 24.88
N ILE A 311 -5.46 -21.11 25.48
CA ILE A 311 -6.29 -20.26 26.34
C ILE A 311 -7.49 -19.68 25.56
N ARG A 312 -8.62 -19.53 26.24
CA ARG A 312 -9.89 -19.12 25.60
C ARG A 312 -9.79 -17.89 24.70
N PRO A 313 -9.13 -16.78 25.10
CA PRO A 313 -9.01 -15.59 24.23
C PRO A 313 -8.27 -15.89 22.93
N LEU A 314 -7.11 -16.55 22.98
CA LEU A 314 -6.34 -16.90 21.79
C LEU A 314 -7.09 -17.90 20.90
N HIS A 315 -7.75 -18.89 21.50
CA HIS A 315 -8.58 -19.82 20.74
C HIS A 315 -9.73 -19.12 20.01
N PHE A 316 -10.40 -18.17 20.65
CA PHE A 316 -11.46 -17.37 20.04
C PHE A 316 -10.92 -16.52 18.90
N LEU A 317 -9.87 -15.72 19.12
CA LEU A 317 -9.24 -14.88 18.10
C LEU A 317 -8.76 -15.72 16.90
N GLY A 318 -8.17 -16.89 17.16
CA GLY A 318 -7.75 -17.80 16.09
C GLY A 318 -8.91 -18.40 15.32
N THR A 319 -10.07 -18.57 15.95
CA THR A 319 -11.27 -19.06 15.28
C THR A 319 -11.81 -18.05 14.27
N ILE A 320 -11.75 -16.74 14.59
CA ILE A 320 -12.19 -15.63 13.74
C ILE A 320 -11.04 -14.97 12.97
N SER A 321 -9.80 -15.53 13.04
CA SER A 321 -8.59 -14.91 12.46
C SER A 321 -8.70 -14.60 10.97
N TYR A 322 -9.45 -15.40 10.22
CA TYR A 322 -9.70 -15.15 8.81
C TYR A 322 -10.55 -13.89 8.60
N GLY A 323 -11.61 -13.73 9.36
CA GLY A 323 -12.41 -12.49 9.36
C GLY A 323 -11.57 -11.27 9.79
N ILE A 324 -10.77 -11.40 10.87
CA ILE A 324 -9.86 -10.34 11.32
C ILE A 324 -8.90 -9.94 10.18
N TYR A 325 -8.30 -10.92 9.50
CA TYR A 325 -7.38 -10.68 8.39
C TYR A 325 -8.06 -9.97 7.22
N LEU A 326 -9.29 -10.32 6.88
CA LEU A 326 -10.03 -9.67 5.80
C LEU A 326 -10.48 -8.25 6.13
N TRP A 327 -10.94 -7.99 7.37
CA TRP A 327 -11.55 -6.72 7.74
C TRP A 327 -10.58 -5.65 8.23
N HIS A 328 -9.43 -6.04 8.86
CA HIS A 328 -8.55 -5.05 9.48
C HIS A 328 -8.03 -4.02 8.49
N TRP A 329 -7.58 -4.46 7.31
CA TRP A 329 -6.93 -3.57 6.36
C TRP A 329 -7.88 -2.55 5.73
N PRO A 330 -9.05 -2.92 5.17
CA PRO A 330 -10.03 -1.93 4.72
C PRO A 330 -10.42 -0.94 5.82
N ILE A 331 -10.60 -1.41 7.06
CA ILE A 331 -10.91 -0.52 8.20
C ILE A 331 -9.77 0.45 8.45
N PHE A 332 -8.51 0.00 8.45
CA PHE A 332 -7.35 0.84 8.72
C PHE A 332 -7.13 1.88 7.61
N VAL A 333 -7.36 1.49 6.35
CA VAL A 333 -7.23 2.39 5.19
C VAL A 333 -8.30 3.49 5.20
N TYR A 334 -9.55 3.14 5.51
CA TYR A 334 -10.64 4.12 5.45
C TYR A 334 -10.86 4.89 6.76
N LEU A 335 -10.49 4.34 7.90
CA LEU A 335 -10.65 4.98 9.19
C LEU A 335 -9.37 5.74 9.56
N THR A 336 -9.21 6.94 9.02
CA THR A 336 -8.03 7.79 9.24
C THR A 336 -8.29 8.88 10.28
N GLY A 337 -7.20 9.47 10.83
CA GLY A 337 -7.29 10.61 11.74
C GLY A 337 -8.01 11.81 11.11
N ALA A 338 -7.72 12.09 9.84
CA ALA A 338 -8.37 13.17 9.08
C ALA A 338 -9.89 13.00 9.00
N ARG A 339 -10.39 11.77 8.87
CA ARG A 339 -11.84 11.50 8.79
C ARG A 339 -12.53 11.46 10.15
N THR A 340 -11.82 11.12 11.21
CA THR A 340 -12.39 10.89 12.54
C THR A 340 -12.11 12.01 13.53
N GLY A 341 -11.12 12.86 13.26
CA GLY A 341 -10.60 13.86 14.21
C GLY A 341 -9.88 13.24 15.41
N LEU A 342 -9.62 11.93 15.41
CA LEU A 342 -8.99 11.25 16.52
C LEU A 342 -7.46 11.27 16.39
N SER A 343 -6.77 11.50 17.50
CA SER A 343 -5.34 11.26 17.58
C SER A 343 -4.99 9.78 17.49
N ARG A 344 -3.74 9.44 17.18
CA ARG A 344 -3.28 8.09 16.85
C ARG A 344 -3.71 7.01 17.86
N GLY A 345 -3.48 7.21 19.16
CA GLY A 345 -3.79 6.20 20.19
C GLY A 345 -5.28 5.83 20.24
N PRO A 346 -6.20 6.79 20.43
CA PRO A 346 -7.65 6.54 20.35
C PRO A 346 -8.09 5.95 19.01
N LEU A 347 -7.52 6.41 17.89
CA LEU A 347 -7.82 5.87 16.55
C LEU A 347 -7.46 4.39 16.45
N ASP A 348 -6.27 4.00 16.89
CA ASP A 348 -5.81 2.61 16.85
C ASP A 348 -6.69 1.70 17.71
N VAL A 349 -7.12 2.18 18.88
CA VAL A 349 -8.09 1.45 19.72
C VAL A 349 -9.42 1.25 18.97
N VAL A 350 -9.93 2.28 18.31
CA VAL A 350 -11.18 2.20 17.53
C VAL A 350 -11.02 1.25 16.34
N ARG A 351 -9.90 1.32 15.62
CA ARG A 351 -9.58 0.40 14.50
C ARG A 351 -9.59 -1.06 14.94
N VAL A 352 -8.91 -1.36 16.04
CA VAL A 352 -8.85 -2.73 16.59
C VAL A 352 -10.24 -3.18 17.06
N ALA A 353 -10.94 -2.36 17.86
CA ALA A 353 -12.25 -2.69 18.37
C ALA A 353 -13.27 -2.93 17.25
N LEU A 354 -13.29 -2.06 16.24
CA LEU A 354 -14.18 -2.20 15.08
C LEU A 354 -13.85 -3.46 14.27
N THR A 355 -12.55 -3.74 14.05
CA THR A 355 -12.11 -4.96 13.36
C THR A 355 -12.60 -6.20 14.08
N LEU A 356 -12.44 -6.28 15.40
CA LEU A 356 -12.90 -7.43 16.19
C LEU A 356 -14.42 -7.56 16.20
N ALA A 357 -15.14 -6.45 16.32
CA ALA A 357 -16.61 -6.43 16.31
C ALA A 357 -17.16 -6.91 14.96
N VAL A 358 -16.68 -6.34 13.85
CA VAL A 358 -17.15 -6.69 12.49
C VAL A 358 -16.76 -8.12 12.13
N SER A 359 -15.55 -8.56 12.47
CA SER A 359 -15.09 -9.92 12.23
C SER A 359 -15.91 -10.95 13.02
N THR A 360 -16.25 -10.62 14.26
CA THR A 360 -17.11 -11.47 15.09
C THR A 360 -18.53 -11.53 14.52
N ALA A 361 -19.09 -10.40 14.13
CA ALA A 361 -20.42 -10.31 13.50
C ALA A 361 -20.45 -11.11 12.19
N SER A 362 -19.46 -10.93 11.31
CA SER A 362 -19.32 -11.68 10.06
C SER A 362 -19.27 -13.20 10.33
N TYR A 363 -18.47 -13.61 11.31
CA TYR A 363 -18.35 -15.02 11.69
C TYR A 363 -19.68 -15.61 12.18
N VAL A 364 -20.37 -14.92 13.11
CA VAL A 364 -21.60 -15.44 13.73
C VAL A 364 -22.79 -15.39 12.79
N LEU A 365 -22.93 -14.28 12.04
CA LEU A 365 -24.13 -14.02 11.23
C LEU A 365 -24.06 -14.62 9.82
N VAL A 366 -22.85 -14.77 9.26
CA VAL A 366 -22.69 -15.23 7.87
C VAL A 366 -21.92 -16.55 7.78
N GLU A 367 -20.70 -16.62 8.32
CA GLU A 367 -19.84 -17.78 8.10
C GLU A 367 -20.38 -19.03 8.79
N GLN A 368 -20.74 -18.95 10.07
CA GLN A 368 -21.23 -20.09 10.84
C GLN A 368 -22.52 -20.69 10.27
N PRO A 369 -23.57 -19.90 9.94
CA PRO A 369 -24.79 -20.41 9.33
C PRO A 369 -24.52 -21.14 8.00
N ILE A 370 -23.71 -20.55 7.11
CA ILE A 370 -23.39 -21.14 5.81
C ILE A 370 -22.58 -22.44 5.98
N ARG A 371 -21.63 -22.46 6.92
CA ARG A 371 -20.84 -23.68 7.21
C ARG A 371 -21.67 -24.81 7.75
N ARG A 372 -22.69 -24.51 8.56
CA ARG A 372 -23.63 -25.50 9.14
C ARG A 372 -24.74 -25.90 8.17
N ALA A 373 -25.02 -25.09 7.16
CA ALA A 373 -26.06 -25.37 6.20
C ALA A 373 -25.79 -26.68 5.41
N HIS A 374 -26.74 -27.59 5.46
CA HIS A 374 -26.72 -28.81 4.67
C HIS A 374 -27.41 -28.57 3.33
N LEU A 375 -26.67 -27.97 2.39
CA LEU A 375 -27.17 -27.73 1.03
C LEU A 375 -27.27 -29.07 0.28
N ARG A 376 -28.49 -29.44 -0.14
CA ARG A 376 -28.79 -30.66 -0.91
C ARG A 376 -28.84 -30.40 -2.39
N GLY A 377 -28.53 -31.42 -3.22
CA GLY A 377 -28.66 -31.36 -4.66
C GLY A 377 -27.60 -30.51 -5.41
N ARG A 378 -27.93 -30.10 -6.64
CA ARG A 378 -27.05 -29.30 -7.51
C ARG A 378 -26.84 -27.87 -7.04
N LEU A 379 -27.75 -27.32 -6.23
CA LEU A 379 -27.70 -25.95 -5.71
C LEU A 379 -26.37 -25.66 -4.97
N ARG A 380 -25.80 -26.64 -4.25
CA ARG A 380 -24.51 -26.50 -3.55
C ARG A 380 -23.33 -26.11 -4.42
N TYR A 381 -23.38 -26.43 -5.73
CA TYR A 381 -22.30 -26.13 -6.67
C TYR A 381 -22.49 -24.78 -7.37
N TRP A 382 -23.73 -24.28 -7.44
CA TRP A 382 -24.05 -23.02 -8.16
C TRP A 382 -24.09 -21.80 -7.25
N LEU A 383 -24.30 -21.96 -5.96
CA LEU A 383 -24.39 -20.82 -5.01
C LEU A 383 -23.12 -19.97 -5.01
N ALA A 384 -21.95 -20.60 -4.94
CA ALA A 384 -20.70 -19.84 -4.88
C ALA A 384 -20.37 -19.12 -6.21
N PRO A 385 -20.49 -19.77 -7.40
CA PRO A 385 -20.34 -19.05 -8.68
C PRO A 385 -21.34 -17.90 -8.85
N VAL A 386 -22.61 -18.12 -8.54
CA VAL A 386 -23.65 -17.06 -8.66
C VAL A 386 -23.37 -15.90 -7.72
N ALA A 387 -23.03 -16.18 -6.45
CA ALA A 387 -22.64 -15.14 -5.50
C ALA A 387 -21.38 -14.39 -5.97
N GLY A 388 -20.40 -15.10 -6.54
CA GLY A 388 -19.20 -14.49 -7.11
C GLY A 388 -19.52 -13.55 -8.28
N VAL A 389 -20.35 -13.96 -9.22
CA VAL A 389 -20.78 -13.13 -10.35
C VAL A 389 -21.58 -11.91 -9.86
N ALA A 390 -22.49 -12.10 -8.90
CA ALA A 390 -23.25 -10.99 -8.31
C ALA A 390 -22.33 -9.99 -7.58
N THR A 391 -21.33 -10.46 -6.86
CA THR A 391 -20.34 -9.61 -6.19
C THR A 391 -19.49 -8.85 -7.21
N ALA A 392 -19.03 -9.52 -8.28
CA ALA A 392 -18.30 -8.88 -9.37
C ALA A 392 -19.13 -7.79 -10.04
N ALA A 393 -20.40 -8.08 -10.36
CA ALA A 393 -21.32 -7.11 -10.94
C ALA A 393 -21.55 -5.90 -10.01
N ALA A 394 -21.77 -6.13 -8.72
CA ALA A 394 -21.90 -5.06 -7.72
C ALA A 394 -20.67 -4.16 -7.66
N LEU A 395 -19.46 -4.74 -7.67
CA LEU A 395 -18.20 -3.99 -7.67
C LEU A 395 -18.01 -3.19 -8.95
N VAL A 396 -18.30 -3.78 -10.12
CA VAL A 396 -18.22 -3.07 -11.40
C VAL A 396 -19.16 -1.88 -11.38
N VAL A 397 -20.42 -2.07 -10.97
CA VAL A 397 -21.42 -0.97 -10.89
C VAL A 397 -20.97 0.10 -9.88
N ALA A 398 -20.48 -0.30 -8.71
CA ALA A 398 -20.03 0.63 -7.67
C ALA A 398 -18.79 1.45 -8.08
N THR A 399 -18.02 0.97 -9.04
CA THR A 399 -16.80 1.63 -9.55
C THR A 399 -17.00 2.28 -10.92
N ILE A 400 -18.21 2.32 -11.47
CA ILE A 400 -18.54 3.16 -12.63
C ILE A 400 -18.53 4.61 -12.16
N PRO A 401 -17.78 5.53 -12.78
CA PRO A 401 -17.86 6.95 -12.47
C PRO A 401 -19.30 7.43 -12.66
N ALA A 402 -19.83 8.19 -11.70
CA ALA A 402 -21.12 8.85 -11.90
C ALA A 402 -21.00 9.79 -13.10
N VAL A 403 -21.83 9.58 -14.11
CA VAL A 403 -21.91 10.52 -15.23
C VAL A 403 -22.43 11.83 -14.65
N ALA A 404 -21.61 12.88 -14.68
CA ALA A 404 -22.05 14.21 -14.28
C ALA A 404 -23.25 14.58 -15.16
N ASP A 405 -24.36 14.96 -14.52
CA ASP A 405 -25.61 15.31 -15.18
C ASP A 405 -25.34 16.46 -16.20
N PRO A 406 -25.59 16.27 -17.50
CA PRO A 406 -25.33 17.30 -18.50
C PRO A 406 -26.24 18.55 -18.35
N SER A 407 -27.26 18.49 -17.50
CA SER A 407 -28.24 19.56 -17.31
C SER A 407 -27.82 20.69 -16.36
N ALA A 408 -26.62 20.62 -15.74
CA ALA A 408 -26.11 21.68 -14.86
C ALA A 408 -25.34 22.78 -15.60
N VAL A 409 -25.28 22.77 -16.93
CA VAL A 409 -24.71 23.87 -17.72
C VAL A 409 -25.82 24.92 -17.98
N ALA A 410 -26.01 25.82 -17.04
CA ALA A 410 -26.79 26.98 -17.25
C ALA A 410 -26.08 27.93 -18.22
N THR A 411 -26.70 28.13 -19.38
CA THR A 411 -26.34 29.12 -20.37
C THR A 411 -26.50 30.54 -19.80
N THR A 412 -25.39 31.25 -19.60
CA THR A 412 -25.38 32.70 -19.50
C THR A 412 -24.43 33.26 -20.54
N SER A 413 -24.96 34.18 -21.36
CA SER A 413 -24.25 34.87 -22.45
C SER A 413 -23.11 35.75 -21.94
N PRO A 414 -22.02 35.93 -22.76
CA PRO A 414 -20.80 36.57 -22.32
C PRO A 414 -20.93 38.10 -22.35
N ALA A 415 -20.46 38.72 -21.27
CA ALA A 415 -20.13 40.14 -21.28
C ALA A 415 -18.67 40.31 -21.76
N THR A 416 -18.53 41.11 -22.80
CA THR A 416 -17.24 41.50 -23.42
C THR A 416 -16.44 42.41 -22.53
N VAL A 417 -15.17 42.10 -22.29
CA VAL A 417 -14.18 42.99 -21.67
C VAL A 417 -12.96 43.18 -22.60
N PRO A 418 -12.38 44.38 -22.70
CA PRO A 418 -11.42 44.73 -23.75
C PRO A 418 -10.05 44.10 -23.56
N SER A 419 -9.44 43.81 -24.72
CA SER A 419 -8.05 43.37 -24.86
C SER A 419 -7.08 44.48 -24.43
N GLY A 420 -6.09 44.12 -23.61
CA GLY A 420 -4.85 44.89 -23.49
C GLY A 420 -4.57 45.47 -22.12
N ALA A 421 -3.91 44.73 -21.28
CA ALA A 421 -2.98 45.28 -20.31
C ALA A 421 -1.79 44.33 -20.18
N VAL A 422 -0.70 44.70 -20.83
CA VAL A 422 0.63 44.16 -20.52
C VAL A 422 1.04 44.77 -19.19
N VAL A 423 1.11 43.97 -18.14
CA VAL A 423 1.68 44.40 -16.86
C VAL A 423 3.18 44.11 -16.91
N PRO A 424 4.05 45.09 -16.72
CA PRO A 424 5.48 44.84 -16.52
C PRO A 424 5.67 44.31 -15.10
N GLY A 425 5.81 43.01 -14.94
CA GLY A 425 6.06 42.37 -13.67
C GLY A 425 7.54 42.12 -13.43
N SER A 426 8.05 42.64 -12.37
CA SER A 426 9.33 42.28 -11.76
C SER A 426 9.20 40.89 -11.10
N GLY A 427 9.36 39.84 -11.83
CA GLY A 427 9.42 38.47 -11.28
C GLY A 427 10.28 37.61 -12.19
N GLY A 428 11.21 36.86 -11.64
CA GLY A 428 12.30 36.16 -12.27
C GLY A 428 11.93 35.02 -13.25
N TYR A 429 11.05 35.26 -14.20
CA TYR A 429 10.68 34.23 -15.21
C TYR A 429 11.65 34.14 -16.39
N GLY A 430 12.81 34.84 -16.36
CA GLY A 430 13.90 34.64 -17.32
C GLY A 430 13.49 34.71 -18.80
N GLY A 431 12.56 35.61 -19.19
CA GLY A 431 12.11 35.73 -20.56
C GLY A 431 11.07 34.71 -21.03
N GLN A 432 10.48 33.95 -20.14
CA GLN A 432 9.37 33.01 -20.46
C GLN A 432 8.11 33.80 -20.86
N VAL A 433 7.35 33.23 -21.80
CA VAL A 433 6.05 33.77 -22.20
C VAL A 433 4.98 33.31 -21.17
N PRO A 434 4.30 34.23 -20.47
CA PRO A 434 3.29 33.86 -19.49
C PRO A 434 2.13 33.07 -20.12
N ILE A 435 1.57 32.12 -19.33
CA ILE A 435 0.38 31.40 -19.74
C ILE A 435 -0.81 32.36 -19.75
N ALA A 436 -1.50 32.41 -20.89
CA ALA A 436 -2.72 33.18 -21.04
C ALA A 436 -3.95 32.27 -20.87
N LEU A 437 -4.90 32.72 -20.06
CA LEU A 437 -6.22 32.10 -20.01
C LEU A 437 -7.00 32.46 -21.28
N PRO A 438 -8.02 31.65 -21.66
CA PRO A 438 -8.89 31.95 -22.80
C PRO A 438 -9.44 33.36 -22.72
N ALA A 439 -9.50 34.04 -23.87
CA ALA A 439 -10.01 35.43 -23.96
C ALA A 439 -11.41 35.53 -23.34
N GLY A 440 -11.62 36.53 -22.47
CA GLY A 440 -12.86 36.73 -21.76
C GLY A 440 -13.01 35.94 -20.44
N THR A 441 -11.98 35.19 -20.01
CA THR A 441 -11.98 34.59 -18.68
C THR A 441 -11.94 35.67 -17.61
N VAL A 442 -12.97 35.74 -16.77
CA VAL A 442 -13.02 36.59 -15.58
C VAL A 442 -13.02 35.68 -14.37
N LEU A 443 -11.97 35.76 -13.57
CA LEU A 443 -11.86 34.98 -12.34
C LEU A 443 -12.73 35.62 -11.25
N SER A 444 -13.43 34.79 -10.50
CA SER A 444 -14.29 35.21 -9.38
C SER A 444 -14.61 34.02 -8.48
N PRO A 445 -15.15 34.21 -7.29
CA PRO A 445 -15.58 33.09 -6.43
C PRO A 445 -16.63 32.18 -7.07
N SER A 446 -17.42 32.68 -8.02
CA SER A 446 -18.40 31.88 -8.78
C SER A 446 -17.80 31.20 -10.02
N HIS A 447 -16.67 31.68 -10.51
CA HIS A 447 -15.94 31.15 -11.66
C HIS A 447 -14.44 31.09 -11.34
N PRO A 448 -14.05 30.17 -10.40
CA PRO A 448 -12.68 30.09 -9.96
C PRO A 448 -11.79 29.47 -11.03
N LEU A 449 -10.51 29.83 -11.02
CA LEU A 449 -9.44 29.15 -11.75
C LEU A 449 -9.26 27.74 -11.18
N ARG A 450 -9.44 26.72 -12.00
CA ARG A 450 -9.27 25.33 -11.59
C ARG A 450 -7.81 24.91 -11.78
N VAL A 451 -7.17 24.54 -10.69
CA VAL A 451 -5.77 24.14 -10.64
C VAL A 451 -5.67 22.69 -10.16
N VAL A 452 -4.92 21.86 -10.85
CA VAL A 452 -4.55 20.53 -10.37
C VAL A 452 -3.07 20.54 -10.00
N VAL A 453 -2.74 20.01 -8.82
CA VAL A 453 -1.38 19.76 -8.39
C VAL A 453 -1.05 18.30 -8.67
N LEU A 454 -0.13 18.05 -9.63
CA LEU A 454 0.25 16.73 -10.12
C LEU A 454 1.71 16.41 -9.78
N GLY A 455 1.95 15.45 -8.93
CA GLY A 455 3.32 15.12 -8.57
C GLY A 455 3.48 14.00 -7.56
N ASP A 456 4.66 13.93 -6.98
CA ASP A 456 5.03 12.95 -5.97
C ASP A 456 4.77 13.42 -4.52
N SER A 457 5.33 12.70 -3.55
CA SER A 457 5.15 12.99 -2.12
C SER A 457 5.71 14.35 -1.67
N VAL A 458 6.73 14.87 -2.34
CA VAL A 458 7.28 16.19 -1.99
C VAL A 458 6.33 17.30 -2.43
N LEU A 459 5.76 17.18 -3.63
CA LEU A 459 4.72 18.10 -4.08
C LEU A 459 3.41 17.89 -3.32
N HIS A 460 3.16 16.69 -2.77
CA HIS A 460 2.05 16.45 -1.87
C HIS A 460 2.15 17.31 -0.60
N ASP A 461 3.31 17.33 0.06
CA ASP A 461 3.51 18.19 1.21
C ASP A 461 3.36 19.69 0.86
N ALA A 462 3.85 20.09 -0.31
CA ALA A 462 3.69 21.46 -0.79
C ALA A 462 2.21 21.80 -1.11
N TYR A 463 1.42 20.80 -1.54
CA TYR A 463 0.01 21.00 -1.91
C TYR A 463 -0.83 21.63 -0.80
N PHE A 464 -0.64 21.25 0.46
CA PHE A 464 -1.43 21.82 1.57
C PHE A 464 -1.28 23.32 1.65
N GLY A 465 -0.03 23.80 1.60
CA GLY A 465 0.25 25.24 1.55
C GLY A 465 -0.26 25.89 0.26
N ILE A 466 0.00 25.29 -0.90
CA ILE A 466 -0.44 25.81 -2.22
C ILE A 466 -1.97 25.94 -2.26
N ASN A 467 -2.71 24.93 -1.78
CA ASN A 467 -4.15 24.99 -1.69
C ASN A 467 -4.61 26.12 -0.75
N ALA A 468 -4.02 26.21 0.44
CA ALA A 468 -4.37 27.25 1.40
C ALA A 468 -4.11 28.66 0.85
N ALA A 469 -2.96 28.85 0.22
CA ALA A 469 -2.55 30.16 -0.35
C ALA A 469 -3.45 30.59 -1.52
N LEU A 470 -3.61 29.73 -2.51
CA LEU A 470 -4.38 30.07 -3.73
C LEU A 470 -5.87 30.16 -3.43
N SER A 471 -6.43 29.25 -2.63
CA SER A 471 -7.85 29.30 -2.23
C SER A 471 -8.19 30.53 -1.36
N ALA A 472 -7.21 31.06 -0.62
CA ALA A 472 -7.38 32.29 0.17
C ALA A 472 -7.63 33.54 -0.67
N THR A 473 -7.36 33.51 -1.97
CA THR A 473 -7.75 34.58 -2.93
C THR A 473 -9.26 34.61 -3.18
N GLY A 474 -9.94 33.45 -2.97
CA GLY A 474 -11.35 33.27 -3.32
C GLY A 474 -11.60 33.04 -4.81
N GLU A 475 -10.57 33.07 -5.65
CA GLU A 475 -10.66 32.99 -7.12
C GLU A 475 -10.02 31.71 -7.70
N VAL A 476 -9.50 30.84 -6.84
CA VAL A 476 -8.82 29.59 -7.24
C VAL A 476 -9.37 28.42 -6.45
N VAL A 477 -9.57 27.29 -7.14
CA VAL A 477 -9.84 25.98 -6.54
C VAL A 477 -8.68 25.06 -6.92
N VAL A 478 -8.10 24.40 -5.93
CA VAL A 478 -6.94 23.51 -6.12
C VAL A 478 -7.30 22.08 -5.78
N ASP A 479 -7.18 21.19 -6.76
CA ASP A 479 -7.46 19.76 -6.60
C ASP A 479 -6.13 18.98 -6.50
N PRO A 480 -5.95 18.11 -5.46
CA PRO A 480 -4.75 17.29 -5.34
C PRO A 480 -4.83 16.07 -6.26
N ASN A 481 -3.77 15.86 -7.01
CA ASN A 481 -3.51 14.62 -7.74
C ASN A 481 -2.04 14.23 -7.54
N THR A 482 -1.58 14.35 -6.32
CA THR A 482 -0.25 13.95 -5.91
C THR A 482 -0.28 12.49 -5.51
N VAL A 483 0.59 11.71 -6.14
CA VAL A 483 0.72 10.27 -5.90
C VAL A 483 2.15 10.01 -5.44
N PRO A 484 2.38 9.59 -4.20
CA PRO A 484 3.70 9.19 -3.76
C PRO A 484 4.32 8.19 -4.74
N GLY A 485 5.57 8.45 -5.13
CA GLY A 485 6.21 7.66 -6.18
C GLY A 485 5.80 8.00 -7.61
N PHE A 486 5.08 9.10 -7.84
CA PHE A 486 4.75 9.52 -9.19
C PHE A 486 6.00 9.85 -10.00
N GLY A 487 6.01 9.36 -11.23
CA GLY A 487 7.00 9.65 -12.27
C GLY A 487 6.53 9.10 -13.61
N LEU A 488 7.07 9.59 -14.69
CA LEU A 488 6.70 9.16 -16.05
C LEU A 488 7.25 7.77 -16.40
N THR A 489 8.26 7.30 -15.67
CA THR A 489 8.89 5.99 -15.88
C THR A 489 8.54 5.00 -14.78
N THR A 490 7.77 5.42 -13.79
CA THR A 490 7.26 4.58 -12.72
C THR A 490 5.96 3.88 -13.14
N ALA A 491 5.47 3.01 -12.28
CA ALA A 491 4.27 2.21 -12.51
C ALA A 491 2.95 2.99 -12.60
N THR A 492 2.99 4.31 -12.50
CA THR A 492 1.78 5.16 -12.44
C THR A 492 0.96 5.20 -13.72
N ASN A 493 1.43 4.54 -14.79
CA ASN A 493 0.74 4.48 -16.10
C ASN A 493 0.23 5.86 -16.56
N TRP A 494 1.11 6.86 -16.53
CA TRP A 494 0.78 8.25 -16.82
C TRP A 494 0.02 8.47 -18.15
N PRO A 495 0.24 7.67 -19.23
CA PRO A 495 -0.51 7.86 -20.48
C PRO A 495 -2.01 7.69 -20.33
N GLN A 496 -2.46 6.95 -19.30
CA GLN A 496 -3.88 6.77 -18.98
C GLN A 496 -4.31 7.64 -17.79
N SER A 497 -3.43 7.80 -16.79
CA SER A 497 -3.73 8.56 -15.57
C SER A 497 -3.92 10.05 -15.84
N ILE A 498 -3.03 10.68 -16.61
CA ILE A 498 -3.10 12.11 -16.92
C ILE A 498 -4.38 12.48 -17.68
N PRO A 499 -4.77 11.81 -18.80
CA PRO A 499 -6.04 12.10 -19.47
C PRO A 499 -7.25 11.92 -18.58
N ARG A 500 -7.23 10.90 -17.69
CA ARG A 500 -8.32 10.66 -16.74
C ARG A 500 -8.44 11.79 -15.73
N ILE A 501 -7.33 12.21 -15.11
CA ILE A 501 -7.30 13.34 -14.18
C ILE A 501 -7.88 14.58 -14.85
N ILE A 502 -7.43 14.90 -16.06
CA ILE A 502 -7.92 16.05 -16.82
C ILE A 502 -9.41 15.93 -17.11
N GLY A 503 -9.89 14.76 -17.50
CA GLY A 503 -11.31 14.50 -17.78
C GLY A 503 -12.20 14.63 -16.54
N THR A 504 -11.69 14.24 -15.37
CA THR A 504 -12.42 14.32 -14.08
C THR A 504 -12.37 15.71 -13.50
N GLU A 505 -11.18 16.28 -13.32
CA GLU A 505 -10.97 17.54 -12.60
C GLU A 505 -11.16 18.78 -13.49
N ARG A 506 -11.02 18.61 -14.82
CA ARG A 506 -11.13 19.68 -15.82
C ARG A 506 -10.28 20.90 -15.46
N PRO A 507 -8.98 20.75 -15.20
CA PRO A 507 -8.13 21.85 -14.80
C PRO A 507 -7.90 22.83 -15.96
N GLN A 508 -7.75 24.08 -15.62
CA GLN A 508 -7.24 25.11 -16.53
C GLN A 508 -5.72 25.24 -16.41
N ILE A 509 -5.18 24.99 -15.21
CA ILE A 509 -3.73 25.00 -14.93
C ILE A 509 -3.36 23.70 -14.23
N ILE A 510 -2.22 23.12 -14.60
CA ILE A 510 -1.60 22.01 -13.92
C ILE A 510 -0.27 22.49 -13.33
N ILE A 511 -0.11 22.39 -11.99
CA ILE A 511 1.18 22.54 -11.32
C ILE A 511 1.80 21.15 -11.22
N ALA A 512 3.04 20.97 -11.66
CA ALA A 512 3.67 19.65 -11.75
C ALA A 512 5.11 19.63 -11.22
N SER A 513 5.45 18.63 -10.43
CA SER A 513 6.82 18.30 -10.03
C SER A 513 6.90 16.88 -9.48
N TRP A 514 8.03 16.17 -9.72
CA TRP A 514 8.28 14.85 -9.16
C TRP A 514 9.76 14.49 -9.16
N SER A 515 10.16 13.57 -8.27
CA SER A 515 11.56 13.19 -8.05
C SER A 515 11.91 11.77 -8.52
N TRP A 516 10.94 10.90 -8.72
CA TRP A 516 11.20 9.48 -8.95
C TRP A 516 11.90 9.16 -10.28
N ASP A 517 11.80 10.04 -11.26
CA ASP A 517 12.48 9.90 -12.55
C ASP A 517 13.85 10.58 -12.59
N GLN A 518 14.37 11.05 -11.46
CA GLN A 518 15.59 11.85 -11.42
C GLN A 518 16.85 10.99 -11.58
N ASP A 519 16.97 9.91 -10.78
CA ASP A 519 18.15 9.07 -10.68
C ASP A 519 17.80 7.58 -10.41
N GLY A 520 16.52 7.23 -10.42
CA GLY A 520 16.04 5.89 -10.07
C GLY A 520 16.43 4.80 -11.08
N PRO A 521 16.15 3.52 -10.74
CA PRO A 521 16.47 2.36 -11.59
C PRO A 521 15.62 2.29 -12.86
N THR A 522 14.53 3.03 -12.93
CA THR A 522 13.64 3.10 -14.10
C THR A 522 14.27 3.93 -15.21
N THR A 523 14.07 3.53 -16.46
CA THR A 523 14.65 4.19 -17.63
C THR A 523 13.58 4.52 -18.66
N PRO A 524 13.69 5.67 -19.37
CA PRO A 524 14.74 6.69 -19.23
C PRO A 524 14.56 7.53 -17.97
N ASN A 525 15.67 7.94 -17.31
CA ASN A 525 15.63 8.90 -16.22
C ASN A 525 16.46 10.15 -16.52
N ALA A 526 16.24 11.22 -15.74
CA ALA A 526 16.83 12.53 -16.00
C ALA A 526 18.36 12.52 -15.91
N LEU A 527 18.94 11.75 -14.99
CA LEU A 527 20.39 11.72 -14.76
C LEU A 527 21.13 10.92 -15.83
N HIS A 528 20.64 9.71 -16.15
CA HIS A 528 21.40 8.78 -16.99
C HIS A 528 21.05 8.86 -18.48
N GLN A 529 19.81 9.28 -18.81
CA GLN A 529 19.32 9.38 -20.18
C GLN A 529 18.54 10.69 -20.42
N PRO A 530 19.15 11.87 -20.20
CA PRO A 530 18.45 13.15 -20.17
C PRO A 530 17.70 13.47 -21.48
N ALA A 531 18.27 13.16 -22.64
CA ALA A 531 17.62 13.42 -23.93
C ALA A 531 16.36 12.55 -24.13
N ALA A 532 16.42 11.27 -23.77
CA ALA A 532 15.28 10.36 -23.84
C ALA A 532 14.21 10.75 -22.83
N TYR A 533 14.61 11.15 -21.63
CA TYR A 533 13.69 11.64 -20.62
C TYR A 533 13.02 12.96 -21.01
N ALA A 534 13.75 13.91 -21.56
CA ALA A 534 13.19 15.15 -22.10
C ALA A 534 12.12 14.87 -23.20
N ALA A 535 12.38 13.91 -24.08
CA ALA A 535 11.40 13.49 -25.08
C ALA A 535 10.14 12.87 -24.45
N LEU A 536 10.29 12.11 -23.35
CA LEU A 536 9.19 11.56 -22.58
C LEU A 536 8.37 12.67 -21.92
N LEU A 537 9.03 13.63 -21.27
CA LEU A 537 8.39 14.78 -20.63
C LEU A 537 7.60 15.63 -21.62
N ARG A 538 8.17 15.87 -22.83
CA ARG A 538 7.45 16.57 -23.92
C ARG A 538 6.17 15.84 -24.31
N ARG A 539 6.18 14.52 -24.42
CA ARG A 539 4.97 13.74 -24.71
C ARG A 539 3.92 13.85 -23.61
N ALA A 540 4.33 13.86 -22.34
CA ALA A 540 3.43 14.07 -21.22
C ALA A 540 2.78 15.46 -21.29
N VAL A 541 3.58 16.52 -21.54
CA VAL A 541 3.08 17.88 -21.74
C VAL A 541 2.13 17.97 -22.93
N GLN A 542 2.45 17.36 -24.07
CA GLN A 542 1.55 17.28 -25.23
C GLN A 542 0.22 16.63 -24.89
N THR A 543 0.26 15.57 -24.07
CA THR A 543 -0.96 14.90 -23.58
C THR A 543 -1.78 15.82 -22.69
N MET A 544 -1.16 16.56 -21.77
CA MET A 544 -1.84 17.52 -20.90
C MET A 544 -2.49 18.65 -21.71
N LEU A 545 -1.77 19.17 -22.69
CA LEU A 545 -2.18 20.31 -23.53
C LEU A 545 -2.98 19.92 -24.78
N ALA A 546 -3.37 18.65 -24.93
CA ALA A 546 -4.09 18.18 -26.11
C ALA A 546 -5.38 19.00 -26.35
N PRO A 547 -5.72 19.29 -27.62
CA PRO A 547 -6.96 19.99 -27.94
C PRO A 547 -8.17 19.31 -27.34
N GLY A 548 -9.07 20.10 -26.73
CA GLY A 548 -10.28 19.58 -26.06
C GLY A 548 -10.11 19.30 -24.56
N ASN A 549 -8.90 19.28 -24.03
CA ASN A 549 -8.66 19.07 -22.59
C ASN A 549 -9.03 20.27 -21.71
N GLY A 550 -9.17 21.49 -22.28
CA GLY A 550 -9.45 22.71 -21.53
C GLY A 550 -8.27 23.25 -20.72
N VAL A 551 -7.13 22.58 -20.72
CA VAL A 551 -5.91 23.01 -20.01
C VAL A 551 -5.28 24.20 -20.74
N ALA A 552 -5.22 25.35 -20.11
CA ALA A 552 -4.57 26.56 -20.62
C ALA A 552 -3.04 26.43 -20.54
N GLY A 553 -2.53 25.83 -19.44
CA GLY A 553 -1.09 25.66 -19.31
C GLY A 553 -0.67 24.72 -18.19
N VAL A 554 0.62 24.37 -18.24
CA VAL A 554 1.34 23.55 -17.26
C VAL A 554 2.45 24.39 -16.63
N ILE A 555 2.57 24.36 -15.31
CA ILE A 555 3.61 25.04 -14.56
C ILE A 555 4.46 23.97 -13.87
N PHE A 556 5.69 23.81 -14.31
CA PHE A 556 6.66 23.03 -13.60
C PHE A 556 7.27 23.84 -12.46
N THR A 557 7.30 23.27 -11.27
CA THR A 557 7.96 23.88 -10.14
C THR A 557 9.32 23.23 -9.91
N GLU A 558 10.32 24.05 -9.55
CA GLU A 558 11.65 23.55 -9.22
C GLU A 558 11.57 22.54 -8.06
N PHE A 559 12.18 21.37 -8.27
CA PHE A 559 12.33 20.41 -7.21
C PHE A 559 13.43 20.88 -6.25
N PRO A 560 13.12 21.15 -4.98
CA PRO A 560 14.09 21.73 -4.07
C PRO A 560 15.16 20.69 -3.69
N PRO A 561 16.44 21.12 -3.55
CA PRO A 561 17.51 20.23 -3.09
C PRO A 561 17.14 19.51 -1.78
N SER A 562 17.44 18.24 -1.71
CA SER A 562 17.35 17.45 -0.48
C SER A 562 18.63 17.52 0.35
N GLY A 563 18.51 17.33 1.65
CA GLY A 563 19.66 17.13 2.53
C GLY A 563 20.24 15.73 2.47
N THR A 564 21.12 15.42 3.41
CA THR A 564 21.68 14.08 3.54
C THR A 564 20.59 13.10 3.97
N ILE A 565 20.29 12.14 3.10
CA ILE A 565 19.39 11.03 3.38
C ILE A 565 20.23 9.89 3.93
N GLN A 566 19.83 9.28 5.04
CA GLN A 566 20.55 8.16 5.60
C GLN A 566 20.37 6.90 4.73
N ALA A 567 21.45 6.42 4.12
CA ALA A 567 21.44 5.13 3.45
C ALA A 567 21.62 4.01 4.48
N ALA A 568 21.14 2.81 4.14
CA ALA A 568 21.27 1.62 4.99
C ALA A 568 22.74 1.25 5.28
N ASN A 569 23.64 1.57 4.35
CA ASN A 569 25.08 1.38 4.48
C ASN A 569 25.82 2.73 4.45
N PRO A 570 26.58 3.10 5.48
CA PRO A 570 27.35 4.34 5.51
C PRO A 570 28.34 4.51 4.33
N ALA A 571 28.88 3.41 3.78
CA ALA A 571 29.78 3.48 2.62
C ALA A 571 29.06 3.97 1.35
N ASP A 572 27.78 3.66 1.19
CA ASP A 572 26.98 4.04 0.03
C ASP A 572 26.33 5.42 0.20
N GLN A 573 26.31 5.93 1.43
CA GLN A 573 25.68 7.20 1.82
C GLN A 573 26.10 8.38 0.91
N GLN A 574 27.41 8.53 0.72
CA GLN A 574 27.95 9.65 -0.05
C GLN A 574 27.62 9.49 -1.55
N VAL A 575 27.71 8.28 -2.08
CA VAL A 575 27.41 7.97 -3.49
C VAL A 575 25.93 8.22 -3.76
N TYR A 576 25.05 7.72 -2.90
CA TYR A 576 23.61 7.89 -3.02
C TYR A 576 23.19 9.37 -3.00
N ASN A 577 23.69 10.15 -2.02
CA ASN A 577 23.34 11.57 -1.93
C ASN A 577 23.90 12.39 -3.10
N ALA A 578 25.10 12.03 -3.62
CA ALA A 578 25.66 12.67 -4.78
C ALA A 578 24.86 12.37 -6.07
N ALA A 579 24.41 11.13 -6.26
CA ALA A 579 23.56 10.75 -7.38
C ALA A 579 22.23 11.51 -7.34
N ARG A 580 21.59 11.57 -6.19
CA ARG A 580 20.31 12.27 -5.99
C ARG A 580 20.44 13.78 -6.26
N ALA A 581 21.50 14.44 -5.76
CA ALA A 581 21.73 15.85 -6.03
C ALA A 581 21.94 16.13 -7.53
N LYS A 582 22.65 15.26 -8.23
CA LYS A 582 22.81 15.34 -9.70
C LYS A 582 21.51 15.08 -10.44
N GLY A 583 20.73 14.10 -9.98
CA GLY A 583 19.40 13.77 -10.51
C GLY A 583 18.43 14.93 -10.40
N ASN A 584 18.35 15.58 -9.24
CA ASN A 584 17.54 16.78 -9.02
C ASN A 584 17.93 17.90 -9.99
N SER A 585 19.23 18.17 -10.11
CA SER A 585 19.74 19.20 -11.03
C SER A 585 19.44 18.88 -12.49
N ALA A 586 19.58 17.61 -12.90
CA ALA A 586 19.29 17.17 -14.26
C ALA A 586 17.79 17.30 -14.57
N TRP A 587 16.92 16.90 -13.65
CA TRP A 587 15.47 17.02 -13.81
C TRP A 587 15.05 18.49 -13.90
N ASN A 588 15.51 19.34 -12.98
CA ASN A 588 15.23 20.76 -12.99
C ASN A 588 15.69 21.41 -14.31
N ALA A 589 16.86 21.05 -14.81
CA ALA A 589 17.37 21.56 -16.10
C ALA A 589 16.48 21.14 -17.27
N ILE A 590 15.96 19.91 -17.29
CA ILE A 590 15.04 19.44 -18.33
C ILE A 590 13.68 20.14 -18.21
N ALA A 591 13.12 20.26 -17.01
CA ALA A 591 11.85 20.95 -16.78
C ALA A 591 11.92 22.43 -17.16
N ALA A 592 13.06 23.10 -16.89
CA ALA A 592 13.31 24.49 -17.24
C ALA A 592 13.43 24.74 -18.77
N GLN A 593 13.62 23.70 -19.58
CA GLN A 593 13.61 23.80 -21.05
C GLN A 593 12.20 23.77 -21.64
N MET A 594 11.22 23.19 -20.94
CA MET A 594 9.86 23.00 -21.44
C MET A 594 9.14 24.28 -21.84
N PRO A 595 9.33 25.46 -21.17
CA PRO A 595 8.76 26.73 -21.63
C PRO A 595 9.21 27.13 -23.05
N SER A 596 10.44 26.80 -23.44
CA SER A 596 10.94 27.06 -24.78
C SER A 596 10.31 26.17 -25.84
N ASP A 597 9.98 24.94 -25.47
CA ASP A 597 9.30 23.97 -26.35
C ASP A 597 7.80 24.28 -26.51
N PHE A 598 7.18 24.93 -25.51
CA PHE A 598 5.73 25.23 -25.44
C PHE A 598 5.49 26.68 -24.97
N PRO A 599 5.91 27.70 -25.74
CA PRO A 599 5.82 29.10 -25.31
C PRO A 599 4.36 29.53 -25.10
N GLY A 600 4.11 30.23 -23.97
CA GLY A 600 2.77 30.66 -23.56
C GLY A 600 1.83 29.53 -23.08
N ARG A 601 2.32 28.29 -23.02
CA ARG A 601 1.56 27.11 -22.56
C ARG A 601 2.26 26.38 -21.42
N VAL A 602 3.55 26.51 -21.27
CA VAL A 602 4.35 25.96 -20.18
C VAL A 602 5.18 27.02 -19.52
N MET A 603 5.25 27.01 -18.21
CA MET A 603 6.16 27.84 -17.41
C MET A 603 6.96 26.96 -16.44
N TYR A 604 8.09 27.47 -16.00
CA TYR A 604 8.93 26.89 -14.95
C TYR A 604 9.15 27.90 -13.84
N PHE A 605 8.79 27.51 -12.59
CA PHE A 605 8.94 28.37 -11.42
C PHE A 605 10.16 27.93 -10.60
N PRO A 606 11.20 28.78 -10.48
CA PRO A 606 12.41 28.47 -9.69
C PRO A 606 12.16 28.71 -8.19
N LEU A 607 11.41 27.87 -7.55
CA LEU A 607 10.91 28.03 -6.16
C LEU A 607 11.83 27.51 -5.08
N ALA A 608 12.92 26.80 -5.40
CA ALA A 608 13.80 26.19 -4.39
C ALA A 608 14.35 27.19 -3.38
N ALA A 609 14.61 28.43 -3.79
CA ALA A 609 15.12 29.48 -2.91
C ALA A 609 14.22 29.76 -1.70
N SER A 610 12.91 29.55 -1.80
CA SER A 610 11.95 29.77 -0.71
C SER A 610 12.19 28.89 0.51
N VAL A 611 12.82 27.73 0.31
CA VAL A 611 13.07 26.70 1.33
C VAL A 611 14.56 26.38 1.52
N LEU A 612 15.44 27.29 1.10
CA LEU A 612 16.89 27.20 1.23
C LEU A 612 17.45 28.31 2.10
N LEU A 613 18.51 28.04 2.84
CA LEU A 613 19.29 29.05 3.57
C LEU A 613 20.45 29.53 2.70
N HIS A 614 20.37 30.75 2.21
CA HIS A 614 21.42 31.34 1.32
C HIS A 614 21.79 30.39 0.14
N GLY A 615 20.78 29.78 -0.48
CA GLY A 615 20.96 28.86 -1.61
C GLY A 615 21.45 27.45 -1.21
N ARG A 616 21.51 27.12 0.07
CA ARG A 616 21.94 25.80 0.57
C ARG A 616 20.82 25.14 1.35
N PHE A 617 20.81 23.82 1.32
CA PHE A 617 19.88 23.02 2.14
C PHE A 617 20.02 23.39 3.63
N SER A 618 18.87 23.55 4.27
CA SER A 618 18.73 23.65 5.72
C SER A 618 17.46 22.96 6.17
N SER A 619 17.51 22.29 7.32
CA SER A 619 16.31 21.70 7.94
C SER A 619 15.50 22.75 8.70
N TRP A 620 16.12 23.89 9.03
CA TRP A 620 15.50 24.99 9.78
C TRP A 620 15.79 26.32 9.08
N LEU A 621 14.82 27.22 9.14
CA LEU A 621 14.96 28.60 8.66
C LEU A 621 14.47 29.59 9.73
N ALA A 622 14.97 30.82 9.70
CA ALA A 622 14.47 31.90 10.53
C ALA A 622 12.98 32.15 10.23
N PRO A 623 12.14 32.53 11.21
CA PRO A 623 10.73 32.85 10.96
C PRO A 623 10.55 33.88 9.82
N VAL A 624 9.45 33.78 9.06
CA VAL A 624 9.15 34.74 7.99
C VAL A 624 9.09 36.15 8.53
N GLY A 625 9.75 37.09 7.86
CA GLY A 625 9.86 38.47 8.30
C GLY A 625 10.88 38.75 9.41
N GLN A 626 11.59 37.72 9.91
CA GLN A 626 12.61 37.85 10.96
C GLN A 626 13.94 37.19 10.56
N PRO A 627 14.61 37.66 9.50
CA PRO A 627 15.81 36.99 8.96
C PRO A 627 16.98 36.94 9.97
N ASN A 628 16.98 37.82 10.98
CA ASN A 628 18.01 37.93 12.00
C ASN A 628 17.57 37.27 13.34
N ALA A 629 16.50 36.49 13.34
CA ALA A 629 16.07 35.78 14.55
C ALA A 629 17.19 34.87 15.09
N PRO A 630 17.38 34.79 16.40
CA PRO A 630 18.34 33.88 16.99
C PRO A 630 17.98 32.44 16.66
N ARG A 631 18.99 31.54 16.60
CA ARG A 631 18.81 30.17 16.10
C ARG A 631 17.83 29.31 16.90
N ASP A 632 17.65 29.60 18.18
CA ASP A 632 16.66 28.97 19.04
C ASP A 632 15.20 29.32 18.69
N GLN A 633 14.99 30.30 17.81
CA GLN A 633 13.68 30.67 17.27
C GLN A 633 13.48 30.17 15.82
N TRP A 634 14.46 29.48 15.24
CA TRP A 634 14.31 28.96 13.88
C TRP A 634 13.32 27.80 13.86
N ILE A 635 12.54 27.74 12.79
CA ILE A 635 11.45 26.78 12.62
C ILE A 635 11.88 25.70 11.64
N ARG A 636 11.49 24.46 11.90
CA ARG A 636 11.77 23.35 11.00
C ARG A 636 10.95 23.46 9.70
N VAL A 637 11.63 23.40 8.59
CA VAL A 637 11.05 23.50 7.23
C VAL A 637 11.12 22.17 6.46
N ARG A 638 11.95 21.22 6.93
CA ARG A 638 12.11 19.89 6.35
C ARG A 638 11.84 18.80 7.37
N LYS A 639 11.18 17.73 6.94
CA LYS A 639 11.00 16.51 7.73
C LYS A 639 12.35 15.91 8.14
N LEU A 640 12.35 14.99 9.09
CA LEU A 640 13.56 14.30 9.56
C LEU A 640 14.29 13.52 8.46
N ASP A 641 13.60 13.15 7.39
CA ASP A 641 14.18 12.49 6.20
C ASP A 641 15.01 13.44 5.31
N ASN A 642 14.97 14.75 5.59
CA ASN A 642 15.67 15.80 4.83
C ASN A 642 15.22 15.96 3.36
N VAL A 643 14.09 15.39 3.00
CA VAL A 643 13.50 15.47 1.65
C VAL A 643 12.19 16.24 1.67
N HIS A 644 11.27 15.78 2.49
CA HIS A 644 9.89 16.24 2.55
C HIS A 644 9.76 17.56 3.32
N LEU A 645 8.67 18.30 3.03
CA LEU A 645 8.42 19.58 3.66
C LEU A 645 7.64 19.43 4.96
N CYS A 646 7.99 20.24 5.96
CA CYS A 646 7.14 20.51 7.11
C CYS A 646 6.16 21.64 6.81
N PRO A 647 5.14 21.90 7.65
CA PRO A 647 4.15 22.94 7.40
C PRO A 647 4.76 24.31 7.08
N GLU A 648 5.78 24.76 7.81
CA GLU A 648 6.47 26.02 7.53
C GLU A 648 7.19 26.01 6.17
N GLY A 649 7.81 24.87 5.78
CA GLY A 649 8.41 24.71 4.46
C GLY A 649 7.37 24.77 3.34
N SER A 650 6.22 24.10 3.55
CA SER A 650 5.08 24.14 2.63
C SER A 650 4.51 25.55 2.49
N ALA A 651 4.37 26.29 3.60
CA ALA A 651 3.90 27.68 3.57
C ALA A 651 4.81 28.59 2.74
N ARG A 652 6.12 28.48 2.92
CA ARG A 652 7.11 29.27 2.16
C ARG A 652 7.10 28.96 0.67
N TYR A 653 7.00 27.67 0.35
CA TYR A 653 6.90 27.23 -1.05
C TYR A 653 5.62 27.76 -1.69
N ALA A 654 4.51 27.69 -0.97
CA ALA A 654 3.21 28.18 -1.41
C ALA A 654 3.13 29.70 -1.54
N ASP A 655 3.81 30.47 -0.68
CA ASP A 655 3.88 31.91 -0.77
C ASP A 655 4.57 32.37 -2.08
N ALA A 656 5.63 31.64 -2.46
CA ALA A 656 6.29 31.87 -3.74
C ALA A 656 5.37 31.52 -4.93
N VAL A 657 4.63 30.41 -4.87
CA VAL A 657 3.61 30.06 -5.88
C VAL A 657 2.52 31.12 -5.96
N LEU A 658 1.99 31.58 -4.82
CA LEU A 658 0.95 32.61 -4.76
C LEU A 658 1.42 33.93 -5.40
N THR A 659 2.65 34.34 -5.12
CA THR A 659 3.27 35.52 -5.69
C THR A 659 3.31 35.46 -7.21
N ASP A 660 3.78 34.34 -7.75
CA ASP A 660 3.87 34.11 -9.17
C ASP A 660 2.50 34.01 -9.85
N PHE A 661 1.56 33.27 -9.24
CA PHE A 661 0.19 33.16 -9.74
C PHE A 661 -0.53 34.52 -9.77
N THR A 662 -0.37 35.32 -8.70
CA THR A 662 -0.97 36.64 -8.64
C THR A 662 -0.43 37.53 -9.75
N ALA A 663 0.88 37.48 -10.01
CA ALA A 663 1.51 38.28 -11.10
C ALA A 663 1.05 37.83 -12.50
N ILE A 664 0.82 36.52 -12.72
CA ILE A 664 0.45 35.97 -14.04
C ILE A 664 -1.04 36.13 -14.32
N PHE A 665 -1.88 35.74 -13.32
CA PHE A 665 -3.31 35.64 -13.52
C PHE A 665 -4.14 36.79 -12.92
N GLY A 666 -3.47 37.78 -12.28
CA GLY A 666 -4.12 38.96 -11.71
C GLY A 666 -5.07 38.63 -10.54
N LEU A 667 -4.70 37.65 -9.70
CA LEU A 667 -5.56 37.21 -8.60
C LEU A 667 -5.77 38.29 -7.53
N ALA A 668 -6.91 38.28 -6.90
CA ALA A 668 -7.18 39.10 -5.73
C ALA A 668 -6.20 38.81 -4.58
N PRO A 669 -5.92 39.75 -3.69
CA PRO A 669 -5.07 39.53 -2.52
C PRO A 669 -5.59 38.37 -1.66
N ALA A 670 -4.72 37.44 -1.30
CA ALA A 670 -5.07 36.35 -0.41
C ALA A 670 -5.33 36.84 1.01
N LYS A 671 -6.23 36.18 1.73
CA LYS A 671 -6.46 36.46 3.15
C LYS A 671 -5.20 36.20 3.95
N SER A 672 -4.81 37.11 4.82
CA SER A 672 -3.53 37.08 5.58
C SER A 672 -3.40 35.89 6.56
N SER A 673 -4.50 35.20 6.90
CA SER A 673 -4.50 34.08 7.83
C SER A 673 -4.14 32.71 7.19
N TRP A 674 -3.95 32.65 5.89
CA TRP A 674 -3.71 31.37 5.21
C TRP A 674 -2.43 30.65 5.69
N PRO A 675 -1.29 31.31 6.03
CA PRO A 675 -0.07 30.60 6.39
C PRO A 675 -0.18 29.82 7.72
N THR A 676 -1.11 30.21 8.59
CA THR A 676 -1.35 29.61 9.92
C THR A 676 -2.72 28.96 10.05
N GLY A 677 -3.30 28.55 8.95
CA GLY A 677 -4.60 27.89 8.90
C GLY A 677 -4.56 26.46 9.48
N SER A 678 -5.76 25.84 9.65
CA SER A 678 -5.90 24.48 10.17
C SER A 678 -5.14 23.41 9.37
N TRP A 679 -4.80 23.68 8.13
CA TRP A 679 -4.01 22.79 7.28
C TRP A 679 -2.59 22.53 7.83
N THR A 680 -2.02 23.43 8.63
CA THR A 680 -0.69 23.24 9.25
C THR A 680 -0.65 22.12 10.28
N SER A 681 -1.81 21.73 10.80
CA SER A 681 -1.98 20.59 11.70
C SER A 681 -2.57 19.35 11.02
N ASP A 682 -2.52 19.29 9.70
CA ASP A 682 -2.99 18.13 8.96
C ASP A 682 -2.15 16.90 9.34
N PRO A 683 -2.78 15.78 9.71
CA PRO A 683 -2.08 14.55 10.06
C PRO A 683 -1.13 14.02 8.98
N ASP A 684 -1.38 14.35 7.72
CA ASP A 684 -0.53 13.90 6.61
C ASP A 684 0.88 14.50 6.64
N PHE A 685 1.08 15.66 7.31
CA PHE A 685 2.44 16.16 7.61
C PHE A 685 3.20 15.26 8.61
N ASN A 686 2.49 14.40 9.33
CA ASN A 686 3.08 13.49 10.30
C ASN A 686 3.41 12.11 9.72
N ASP A 687 3.46 11.98 8.40
CA ASP A 687 3.89 10.78 7.69
C ASP A 687 5.32 10.99 7.11
N PRO A 688 6.34 10.25 7.59
CA PRO A 688 6.28 9.29 8.70
C PRO A 688 6.03 9.95 10.07
N PRO A 689 5.45 9.21 11.05
CA PRO A 689 5.15 9.76 12.37
C PRO A 689 6.35 10.44 13.03
N GLY A 690 6.16 11.69 13.51
CA GLY A 690 7.25 12.50 14.06
C GLY A 690 8.15 13.14 13.01
N GLY A 691 7.74 13.13 11.73
CA GLY A 691 8.53 13.71 10.64
C GLY A 691 8.83 15.21 10.80
N CYS A 692 7.93 15.95 11.43
CA CYS A 692 8.09 17.39 11.74
C CYS A 692 8.06 17.63 13.26
N PRO A 693 9.11 17.27 14.00
CA PRO A 693 9.18 17.57 15.42
C PRO A 693 9.27 19.10 15.63
N ASP A 694 8.71 19.56 16.74
CA ASP A 694 8.89 20.92 17.21
C ASP A 694 10.26 21.04 17.90
N ASP A 695 11.30 21.16 17.09
CA ASP A 695 12.69 21.26 17.52
C ASP A 695 13.40 22.43 16.87
N HIS A 696 14.49 22.87 17.48
CA HIS A 696 15.34 23.94 16.99
C HIS A 696 16.70 23.40 16.53
N PRO A 697 17.44 24.15 15.68
CA PRO A 697 18.80 23.75 15.32
C PRO A 697 19.63 23.46 16.57
N PRO A 698 20.43 22.37 16.58
CA PRO A 698 21.32 22.11 17.69
C PRO A 698 22.22 23.34 17.93
N GLY A 699 22.28 23.79 19.18
CA GLY A 699 22.99 24.99 19.60
C GLY A 699 24.43 24.97 19.09
N GLY A 700 24.74 25.80 18.13
CA GLY A 700 26.09 26.12 17.75
C GLY A 700 26.59 27.19 18.72
N SER A 701 27.52 26.81 19.60
CA SER A 701 28.38 27.74 20.32
C SER A 701 29.20 28.59 19.37
#